data_98964aeb33ae55df531f5e630521b959
#
_entry.id   98964aeb33ae55df531f5e630521b959
#
_cell.length_a   1.000
_cell.length_b   1.000
_cell.length_c   1.000
_cell.angle_alpha   90.00
_cell.angle_beta   90.00
_cell.angle_gamma   90.00
#
_symmetry.space_group_name_H-M   'P 1'
#
loop_
_entity.id
_entity.type
_entity.pdbx_description
1 polymer ?
#
loop_
_entity_poly.entity_id
_entity_poly.type
_entity_poly.pdbx_seq_one_letter_code
_entity_poly.pdbx_strand_id
1 'polypeptide(L)'
;MAKKTNEKLNKELEKLEEEINGKETETPKTTTRGRKPKAVEPRVVEMPVEEEVKVEAPVTRKRVKVKEVKVVVEEEPLATPDDFSAPFEHKEEEKPKEKRKKDEVVVTRYNPDRDKGLTTDEVEARTLAGFYNKIKKGSTKSIPGIIFTNLFTFFNLLMFGIAAWLISAKAPVTNFFFLGTIAANILIGIIQEIKAKKIIDKLSVVSTPTAIVIRDAIEFEIKLQEVVIDDILVLKSGKQIPADAIMVSDEQVEVNEALLTGEADPVVKHKGDLLYSGSFVVAGTVKAQVVGVGSDVFIEKLTNQARKYQKPQSQLLKSLRILIKALAFLIIPIGAFLFYITTESPIGIGNTPYNTSVISTAGALIGMVPAGLFLLTSMALAVGVIRLADNNTLVQELYCIEMLARIDTLCLDKTGTITDGTMNVQSVIEIKSDSKLSVAEIIPSMMNAFKDENQTSKALIERFGRGKALKYSKTVPFSSARKYSAVEFNDYGVYLLGAPEYVLKDKYDTVANQVERLSSEGLRVIAVGYSKGRIRNTDDITGVVWPVALIVIEDSIRIDARETIEYFKQSGVDIKVISGDNPITVSRIAERAGIDNYHKYISLEGASEKEVIRAAEEFTIFGRVSPIQKKILIQTMKANGRTVAMTGDGVNDILALKEADTSIAMASGSDAARNVSHLVLLDSNFSSMPKVVSEGRRVINNVQKVATLFLTKTIFSIMLSFITIYLGVTTSNATYPISPAQLIPIDWFVIGIPSFLLALEYNNNKIKSGNFLFNIIKSALPGALAVIITSVLIYWLKTPLEITDDRVISTLIVITATTISLIVLYRVSSPLNVPRRILFFSMFAAFILSILFIPEFFGIAPIWKFGYHIEPTLKLNEILFLIVLIQAAYPIIFIVSNIGGWIKKGVNTVVNFFKNYV
;
A
#
# COMPACT_ATOMS: atom_id res chain seq x y z
N MET A 1 -24.82 6.05 41.87
CA MET A 1 -25.52 6.74 40.79
C MET A 1 -25.40 6.07 39.42
N ALA A 2 -24.31 5.48 39.06
CA ALA A 2 -24.11 4.84 37.72
C ALA A 2 -25.01 3.62 37.42
N LYS A 3 -25.46 2.86 38.41
CA LYS A 3 -26.32 1.69 38.20
C LYS A 3 -27.77 2.04 37.81
N LYS A 4 -28.27 3.21 38.25
CA LYS A 4 -29.64 3.67 37.90
C LYS A 4 -29.75 4.33 36.53
N THR A 5 -28.61 4.79 35.99
CA THR A 5 -28.53 5.42 34.65
C THR A 5 -28.52 4.36 33.55
N ASN A 6 -27.87 3.22 33.77
CA ASN A 6 -27.85 2.10 32.82
C ASN A 6 -29.17 1.36 32.71
N GLU A 7 -29.94 1.24 33.82
CA GLU A 7 -31.30 0.63 33.77
C GLU A 7 -32.31 1.51 33.03
N LYS A 8 -32.12 2.83 33.05
CA LYS A 8 -32.96 3.76 32.30
C LYS A 8 -32.69 3.73 30.81
N LEU A 9 -31.37 3.63 30.44
CA LEU A 9 -30.91 3.56 29.06
C LEU A 9 -31.36 2.25 28.37
N ASN A 10 -31.31 1.12 29.09
CA ASN A 10 -31.78 -0.17 28.56
C ASN A 10 -33.28 -0.19 28.34
N LYS A 11 -34.09 0.44 29.22
CA LYS A 11 -35.57 0.55 29.03
C LYS A 11 -35.94 1.50 27.88
N GLU A 12 -35.10 2.49 27.55
CA GLU A 12 -35.34 3.34 26.38
C GLU A 12 -34.92 2.63 25.08
N LEU A 13 -33.91 1.77 25.11
CA LEU A 13 -33.52 0.93 23.96
C LEU A 13 -34.60 -0.16 23.66
N GLU A 14 -35.12 -0.83 24.66
CA GLU A 14 -36.22 -1.80 24.47
C GLU A 14 -37.49 -1.15 23.89
N LYS A 15 -37.81 0.08 24.28
CA LYS A 15 -38.96 0.83 23.70
C LYS A 15 -38.71 1.23 22.24
N LEU A 16 -37.49 1.55 21.86
CA LEU A 16 -37.13 1.87 20.47
C LEU A 16 -37.15 0.63 19.58
N GLU A 17 -36.77 -0.53 20.10
CA GLU A 17 -36.87 -1.81 19.37
C GLU A 17 -38.33 -2.26 19.17
N GLU A 18 -39.21 -2.02 20.14
CA GLU A 18 -40.67 -2.26 19.98
C GLU A 18 -41.32 -1.28 18.98
N GLU A 19 -40.89 -0.01 18.90
CA GLU A 19 -41.40 0.94 17.90
C GLU A 19 -40.92 0.65 16.47
N ILE A 20 -39.71 0.05 16.30
CA ILE A 20 -39.20 -0.34 14.99
C ILE A 20 -39.89 -1.62 14.47
N ASN A 21 -40.18 -2.57 15.34
CA ASN A 21 -40.87 -3.82 14.98
C ASN A 21 -42.41 -3.68 14.82
N GLY A 22 -43.00 -2.55 15.24
CA GLY A 22 -44.45 -2.28 15.14
C GLY A 22 -44.90 -1.60 13.84
N LYS A 23 -44.03 -1.33 12.87
CA LYS A 23 -44.36 -0.62 11.63
C LYS A 23 -44.34 -1.45 10.34
N GLU A 24 -44.35 -2.77 10.43
CA GLU A 24 -44.65 -3.61 9.26
C GLU A 24 -46.01 -4.31 9.52
N THR A 25 -47.05 -3.83 8.88
CA THR A 25 -48.24 -4.52 8.29
C THR A 25 -49.47 -3.66 8.35
N GLU A 26 -49.80 -2.97 7.29
CA GLU A 26 -51.18 -2.75 6.85
C GLU A 26 -51.21 -2.63 5.32
N THR A 27 -51.62 -3.71 4.65
CA THR A 27 -52.15 -3.68 3.28
C THR A 27 -53.62 -4.12 3.31
N PRO A 28 -54.51 -3.46 2.52
CA PRO A 28 -55.95 -3.66 2.62
C PRO A 28 -56.42 -4.97 1.97
N LYS A 29 -57.35 -5.63 2.66
CA LYS A 29 -58.09 -6.82 2.17
C LYS A 29 -59.01 -6.48 1.02
N THR A 30 -58.84 -7.12 -0.14
CA THR A 30 -59.92 -7.38 -1.09
C THR A 30 -60.06 -8.86 -1.32
N THR A 31 -61.22 -9.36 -1.04
CA THR A 31 -61.70 -10.73 -1.27
C THR A 31 -61.84 -11.04 -2.74
N THR A 32 -61.30 -12.15 -3.23
CA THR A 32 -61.99 -13.07 -4.14
C THR A 32 -61.25 -14.42 -4.24
N ARG A 33 -62.14 -15.48 -4.26
CA ARG A 33 -61.85 -16.91 -4.35
C ARG A 33 -61.04 -17.29 -5.58
N GLY A 34 -60.11 -18.24 -5.41
CA GLY A 34 -60.02 -19.29 -6.42
C GLY A 34 -58.61 -19.61 -6.91
N ARG A 35 -58.20 -20.85 -6.65
CA ARG A 35 -57.24 -21.72 -7.33
C ARG A 35 -55.74 -21.46 -7.13
N LYS A 36 -55.11 -22.45 -6.51
CA LYS A 36 -53.67 -22.69 -6.50
C LYS A 36 -53.09 -22.75 -7.91
N PRO A 37 -51.99 -22.10 -8.24
CA PRO A 37 -51.13 -22.46 -9.36
C PRO A 37 -50.02 -23.45 -8.95
N LYS A 38 -49.84 -24.46 -9.74
CA LYS A 38 -48.74 -25.42 -9.72
C LYS A 38 -47.44 -24.72 -10.02
N ALA A 39 -46.36 -25.22 -9.39
CA ALA A 39 -44.99 -24.91 -9.74
C ALA A 39 -44.70 -25.08 -11.23
N VAL A 40 -44.11 -24.10 -11.86
CA VAL A 40 -43.61 -24.16 -13.23
C VAL A 40 -42.07 -24.30 -13.18
N GLU A 41 -41.57 -25.47 -13.55
CA GLU A 41 -40.16 -25.72 -13.87
C GLU A 41 -39.78 -24.97 -15.16
N PRO A 42 -38.55 -24.46 -15.29
CA PRO A 42 -38.12 -23.84 -16.54
C PRO A 42 -37.94 -24.91 -17.62
N ARG A 43 -38.71 -24.82 -18.71
CA ARG A 43 -38.52 -25.59 -19.94
C ARG A 43 -37.19 -25.25 -20.61
N VAL A 44 -36.36 -26.27 -20.70
CA VAL A 44 -35.21 -26.30 -21.63
C VAL A 44 -35.82 -26.49 -23.03
N VAL A 45 -35.52 -25.60 -23.97
CA VAL A 45 -35.82 -25.73 -25.39
C VAL A 45 -34.71 -26.54 -26.01
N GLU A 46 -34.96 -27.80 -26.36
CA GLU A 46 -34.11 -28.62 -27.20
C GLU A 46 -34.21 -28.12 -28.64
N MET A 47 -33.07 -27.81 -29.27
CA MET A 47 -32.94 -27.68 -30.70
C MET A 47 -32.43 -28.99 -31.30
N PRO A 48 -32.82 -29.35 -32.54
CA PRO A 48 -32.70 -30.72 -33.07
C PRO A 48 -31.26 -31.08 -33.39
N VAL A 49 -30.98 -32.35 -33.12
CA VAL A 49 -29.73 -33.03 -33.44
C VAL A 49 -29.60 -33.18 -34.95
N GLU A 50 -28.53 -32.65 -35.55
CA GLU A 50 -28.06 -33.01 -36.88
C GLU A 50 -26.91 -34.02 -36.80
N GLU A 51 -26.90 -34.93 -37.79
CA GLU A 51 -26.21 -36.19 -37.92
C GLU A 51 -24.70 -36.20 -37.67
N GLU A 52 -24.24 -37.30 -37.02
CA GLU A 52 -22.83 -37.66 -36.90
C GLU A 52 -22.15 -37.84 -38.28
N VAL A 53 -21.20 -36.99 -38.61
CA VAL A 53 -20.18 -37.28 -39.63
C VAL A 53 -18.91 -37.73 -38.91
N LYS A 54 -18.57 -39.03 -39.12
CA LYS A 54 -17.30 -39.61 -38.71
C LYS A 54 -16.14 -38.85 -39.34
N VAL A 55 -15.29 -38.25 -38.52
CA VAL A 55 -13.98 -37.71 -38.93
C VAL A 55 -12.88 -38.53 -38.27
N GLU A 56 -12.00 -39.05 -39.13
CA GLU A 56 -10.82 -39.84 -38.82
C GLU A 56 -9.82 -39.13 -37.89
N ALA A 57 -8.96 -39.89 -37.22
CA ALA A 57 -8.01 -39.55 -36.19
C ALA A 57 -7.03 -38.41 -36.50
N PRO A 58 -6.50 -37.73 -35.44
CA PRO A 58 -5.80 -36.45 -35.60
C PRO A 58 -4.35 -36.63 -36.07
N VAL A 59 -4.02 -35.89 -37.11
CA VAL A 59 -2.64 -35.60 -37.52
C VAL A 59 -1.96 -34.73 -36.43
N THR A 60 -0.83 -35.20 -35.94
CA THR A 60 0.07 -34.53 -35.03
C THR A 60 0.42 -33.10 -35.46
N ARG A 61 -0.14 -32.10 -34.78
CA ARG A 61 0.26 -30.68 -34.94
C ARG A 61 1.66 -30.47 -34.35
N LYS A 62 2.65 -30.31 -35.22
CA LYS A 62 3.96 -29.72 -34.87
C LYS A 62 3.71 -28.33 -34.31
N ARG A 63 4.18 -28.08 -33.09
CA ARG A 63 4.27 -26.74 -32.49
C ARG A 63 5.11 -25.85 -33.40
N VAL A 64 4.46 -24.91 -34.09
CA VAL A 64 5.14 -23.80 -34.78
C VAL A 64 5.59 -22.82 -33.65
N LYS A 65 6.90 -22.66 -33.49
CA LYS A 65 7.47 -21.60 -32.64
C LYS A 65 7.16 -20.26 -33.29
N VAL A 66 6.34 -19.45 -32.66
CA VAL A 66 6.11 -18.05 -33.06
C VAL A 66 7.42 -17.28 -32.86
N LYS A 67 7.98 -16.75 -33.94
CA LYS A 67 9.15 -15.85 -33.91
C LYS A 67 8.68 -14.46 -33.48
N GLU A 68 9.42 -13.83 -32.56
CA GLU A 68 9.22 -12.41 -32.21
C GLU A 68 9.61 -11.51 -33.40
N VAL A 69 8.74 -10.57 -33.71
CA VAL A 69 8.85 -9.71 -34.89
C VAL A 69 9.18 -8.28 -34.45
N LYS A 70 10.16 -7.64 -35.08
CA LYS A 70 10.45 -6.19 -34.99
C LYS A 70 9.72 -5.46 -36.10
N VAL A 71 9.06 -4.36 -35.72
CA VAL A 71 8.45 -3.42 -36.68
C VAL A 71 9.48 -2.37 -37.06
N VAL A 72 9.75 -2.21 -38.35
CA VAL A 72 10.55 -1.10 -38.91
C VAL A 72 9.58 -0.17 -39.61
N VAL A 73 9.56 1.08 -39.24
CA VAL A 73 8.87 2.16 -39.94
C VAL A 73 9.92 2.80 -40.84
N GLU A 74 9.72 2.79 -42.16
CA GLU A 74 10.53 3.61 -43.05
C GLU A 74 10.13 5.08 -42.85
N GLU A 75 11.06 5.88 -42.31
CA GLU A 75 10.98 7.32 -42.22
C GLU A 75 11.70 7.94 -43.40
N GLU A 76 11.04 8.81 -44.16
CA GLU A 76 11.74 9.82 -44.95
C GLU A 76 12.39 10.84 -44.00
N PRO A 77 13.60 11.35 -44.30
CA PRO A 77 14.41 12.08 -43.35
C PRO A 77 13.88 13.50 -43.13
N LEU A 78 13.42 13.80 -41.94
CA LEU A 78 13.25 15.17 -41.44
C LEU A 78 14.54 15.58 -40.71
N ALA A 79 14.97 16.81 -41.00
CA ALA A 79 16.24 17.45 -40.59
C ALA A 79 16.54 17.33 -39.09
N THR A 80 17.81 17.03 -38.79
CA THR A 80 18.43 17.02 -37.47
C THR A 80 18.64 18.43 -36.91
N PRO A 81 18.48 18.66 -35.61
CA PRO A 81 19.21 19.69 -34.91
C PRO A 81 20.46 19.08 -34.28
N ASP A 82 21.61 19.48 -34.81
CA ASP A 82 22.92 19.35 -34.17
C ASP A 82 22.96 20.19 -32.88
N ASP A 83 23.62 19.66 -31.90
CA ASP A 83 24.48 20.18 -30.83
C ASP A 83 24.12 19.64 -29.42
N PHE A 84 24.86 18.60 -29.07
CA PHE A 84 25.36 18.44 -27.71
C PHE A 84 26.58 17.52 -27.72
N SER A 85 27.74 18.16 -27.84
CA SER A 85 29.05 17.51 -27.69
C SER A 85 29.61 17.80 -26.29
N ALA A 86 29.80 16.77 -25.48
CA ALA A 86 30.83 16.72 -24.45
C ALA A 86 31.25 15.26 -24.18
N PRO A 87 32.52 14.98 -23.94
CA PRO A 87 33.11 13.65 -24.09
C PRO A 87 33.01 12.82 -22.81
N PHE A 88 32.64 11.54 -22.94
CA PHE A 88 32.89 10.53 -21.91
C PHE A 88 33.87 9.48 -22.42
N GLU A 89 34.92 9.25 -21.61
CA GLU A 89 35.97 8.27 -21.86
C GLU A 89 35.45 6.84 -21.96
N HIS A 90 35.91 6.13 -23.00
CA HIS A 90 35.64 4.71 -23.22
C HIS A 90 36.49 3.83 -22.29
N LYS A 91 35.85 2.97 -21.50
CA LYS A 91 36.44 1.71 -21.04
C LYS A 91 35.90 0.59 -21.92
N GLU A 92 36.85 -0.15 -22.50
CA GLU A 92 36.57 -1.33 -23.33
C GLU A 92 35.79 -2.38 -22.57
N GLU A 93 34.61 -2.77 -23.10
CA GLU A 93 33.82 -3.93 -22.67
C GLU A 93 33.82 -5.02 -23.74
N GLU A 94 33.94 -6.27 -23.28
CA GLU A 94 33.99 -7.49 -24.06
C GLU A 94 32.81 -7.60 -25.07
N LYS A 95 33.13 -8.07 -26.28
CA LYS A 95 32.17 -8.28 -27.39
C LYS A 95 31.08 -9.26 -27.01
N PRO A 96 29.79 -8.87 -27.13
CA PRO A 96 28.66 -9.80 -26.98
C PRO A 96 28.55 -10.73 -28.21
N LYS A 97 28.25 -12.02 -27.93
CA LYS A 97 27.96 -13.05 -28.93
C LYS A 97 26.84 -12.61 -29.90
N GLU A 98 27.10 -12.72 -31.20
CA GLU A 98 26.14 -12.45 -32.28
C GLU A 98 24.77 -13.10 -32.03
N LYS A 99 23.74 -12.28 -31.80
CA LYS A 99 22.32 -12.71 -31.83
C LYS A 99 21.86 -12.73 -33.29
N ARG A 100 21.35 -13.90 -33.71
CA ARG A 100 20.72 -14.07 -35.02
C ARG A 100 19.73 -12.95 -35.31
N LYS A 101 19.83 -12.34 -36.51
CA LYS A 101 18.88 -11.35 -37.02
C LYS A 101 17.47 -11.92 -36.98
N LYS A 102 16.53 -11.20 -36.40
CA LYS A 102 15.09 -11.47 -36.47
C LYS A 102 14.57 -10.98 -37.82
N ASP A 103 13.75 -11.78 -38.48
CA ASP A 103 13.07 -11.36 -39.71
C ASP A 103 12.16 -10.16 -39.40
N GLU A 104 12.33 -9.05 -40.10
CA GLU A 104 11.50 -7.87 -40.03
C GLU A 104 10.19 -8.14 -40.80
N VAL A 105 9.06 -8.07 -40.07
CA VAL A 105 7.73 -8.15 -40.75
C VAL A 105 7.28 -6.72 -41.03
N VAL A 106 7.20 -6.40 -42.29
CA VAL A 106 6.61 -5.13 -42.77
C VAL A 106 5.10 -5.16 -42.52
N VAL A 107 4.61 -4.30 -41.64
CA VAL A 107 3.18 -4.17 -41.35
C VAL A 107 2.54 -3.20 -42.32
N THR A 108 1.60 -3.72 -43.13
CA THR A 108 0.76 -2.83 -43.92
C THR A 108 -0.08 -1.96 -42.99
N ARG A 109 0.14 -0.63 -43.03
CA ARG A 109 -0.64 0.31 -42.23
C ARG A 109 -1.99 0.55 -42.86
N TYR A 110 -3.03 0.60 -41.98
CA TYR A 110 -4.34 1.11 -42.39
C TYR A 110 -4.39 2.62 -42.13
N ASN A 111 -5.13 3.34 -42.96
CA ASN A 111 -5.37 4.76 -42.72
C ASN A 111 -6.91 4.97 -42.57
N PRO A 112 -7.49 4.58 -41.44
CA PRO A 112 -8.92 4.63 -41.24
C PRO A 112 -9.41 6.06 -41.22
N ASP A 113 -10.65 6.24 -41.67
CA ASP A 113 -11.35 7.52 -41.56
C ASP A 113 -11.50 7.89 -40.07
N ARG A 114 -11.22 9.15 -39.72
CA ARG A 114 -11.21 9.63 -38.32
C ARG A 114 -12.57 9.49 -37.59
N ASP A 115 -13.67 9.39 -38.36
CA ASP A 115 -15.02 9.31 -37.81
C ASP A 115 -15.60 7.89 -37.88
N LYS A 116 -15.02 7.00 -38.71
CA LYS A 116 -15.44 5.60 -38.85
C LYS A 116 -14.55 4.65 -38.03
N GLY A 117 -13.24 4.93 -37.93
CA GLY A 117 -12.27 4.04 -37.30
C GLY A 117 -12.04 2.75 -38.10
N LEU A 118 -11.44 1.74 -37.42
CA LEU A 118 -11.24 0.42 -37.96
C LEU A 118 -12.54 -0.41 -37.96
N THR A 119 -12.68 -1.32 -38.92
CA THR A 119 -13.75 -2.34 -38.89
C THR A 119 -13.41 -3.48 -37.95
N THR A 120 -14.43 -4.23 -37.51
CA THR A 120 -14.24 -5.40 -36.62
C THR A 120 -13.26 -6.41 -37.19
N ASP A 121 -13.31 -6.70 -38.50
CA ASP A 121 -12.43 -7.66 -39.21
C ASP A 121 -10.97 -7.16 -39.22
N GLU A 122 -10.74 -5.85 -39.41
CA GLU A 122 -9.39 -5.23 -39.33
C GLU A 122 -8.81 -5.31 -37.92
N VAL A 123 -9.62 -5.11 -36.88
CA VAL A 123 -9.22 -5.24 -35.48
C VAL A 123 -8.83 -6.68 -35.17
N GLU A 124 -9.61 -7.65 -35.62
CA GLU A 124 -9.30 -9.08 -35.42
C GLU A 124 -8.01 -9.47 -36.15
N ALA A 125 -7.80 -9.01 -37.37
CA ALA A 125 -6.56 -9.22 -38.12
C ALA A 125 -5.34 -8.65 -37.39
N ARG A 126 -5.43 -7.43 -36.83
CA ARG A 126 -4.36 -6.82 -36.02
C ARG A 126 -4.09 -7.61 -34.75
N THR A 127 -5.13 -8.05 -34.05
CA THR A 127 -5.02 -8.83 -32.81
C THR A 127 -4.35 -10.20 -33.06
N LEU A 128 -4.75 -10.91 -34.14
CA LEU A 128 -4.14 -12.19 -34.55
C LEU A 128 -2.66 -12.01 -34.95
N ALA A 129 -2.32 -10.91 -35.62
CA ALA A 129 -0.95 -10.56 -35.97
C ALA A 129 -0.08 -10.14 -34.75
N GLY A 130 -0.69 -9.94 -33.58
CA GLY A 130 0.02 -9.57 -32.36
C GLY A 130 0.27 -8.07 -32.18
N PHE A 131 -0.35 -7.22 -32.99
CA PHE A 131 -0.24 -5.76 -32.99
C PHE A 131 -1.27 -5.10 -32.06
N TYR A 132 -1.31 -5.56 -30.81
CA TYR A 132 -2.14 -5.02 -29.75
C TYR A 132 -1.29 -4.55 -28.55
N ASN A 133 -1.84 -3.70 -27.71
CA ASN A 133 -1.13 -3.09 -26.58
C ASN A 133 -0.87 -4.11 -25.46
N LYS A 134 0.22 -4.85 -25.58
CA LYS A 134 0.64 -5.90 -24.64
C LYS A 134 1.21 -5.28 -23.36
N ILE A 135 0.35 -5.01 -22.40
CA ILE A 135 0.81 -4.58 -21.06
C ILE A 135 1.36 -5.80 -20.30
N LYS A 136 2.58 -5.70 -19.78
CA LYS A 136 3.12 -6.72 -18.88
C LYS A 136 2.17 -6.87 -17.70
N LYS A 137 1.61 -8.08 -17.49
CA LYS A 137 0.77 -8.40 -16.33
C LYS A 137 1.45 -7.92 -15.07
N GLY A 138 0.68 -7.21 -14.23
CA GLY A 138 1.15 -6.58 -13.01
C GLY A 138 2.01 -7.47 -12.11
N SER A 139 2.71 -6.87 -11.17
CA SER A 139 3.80 -7.41 -10.36
C SER A 139 3.45 -8.58 -9.41
N THR A 140 2.29 -9.23 -9.55
CA THR A 140 1.91 -10.38 -8.72
C THR A 140 2.62 -11.65 -9.19
N LYS A 141 3.25 -12.36 -8.24
CA LYS A 141 3.92 -13.64 -8.49
C LYS A 141 2.94 -14.65 -9.08
N SER A 142 3.41 -15.53 -9.97
CA SER A 142 2.62 -16.68 -10.44
C SER A 142 2.37 -17.69 -9.30
N ILE A 143 1.30 -18.48 -9.37
CA ILE A 143 1.00 -19.51 -8.35
C ILE A 143 2.17 -20.48 -8.17
N PRO A 144 2.80 -21.03 -9.24
CA PRO A 144 4.01 -21.84 -9.08
C PRO A 144 5.17 -21.07 -8.41
N GLY A 145 5.32 -19.79 -8.73
CA GLY A 145 6.31 -18.92 -8.08
C GLY A 145 6.04 -18.71 -6.58
N ILE A 146 4.78 -18.63 -6.18
CA ILE A 146 4.39 -18.57 -4.75
C ILE A 146 4.78 -19.86 -4.05
N ILE A 147 4.45 -21.01 -4.60
CA ILE A 147 4.78 -22.33 -4.04
C ILE A 147 6.30 -22.45 -3.90
N PHE A 148 7.04 -22.17 -4.97
CA PHE A 148 8.51 -22.29 -4.97
C PHE A 148 9.16 -21.36 -3.93
N THR A 149 8.75 -20.10 -3.85
CA THR A 149 9.34 -19.12 -2.91
C THR A 149 9.01 -19.41 -1.44
N ASN A 150 7.90 -20.10 -1.14
CA ASN A 150 7.56 -20.51 0.22
C ASN A 150 8.26 -21.84 0.63
N LEU A 151 8.48 -22.75 -0.33
CA LEU A 151 9.13 -24.04 -0.08
C LEU A 151 10.65 -23.88 0.06
N PHE A 152 11.31 -23.20 -0.86
CA PHE A 152 12.77 -23.08 -0.97
C PHE A 152 13.30 -21.78 -0.32
N THR A 153 13.00 -21.57 0.96
CA THR A 153 13.66 -20.54 1.77
C THR A 153 14.97 -21.07 2.33
N PHE A 154 15.94 -20.18 2.62
CA PHE A 154 17.20 -20.59 3.27
C PHE A 154 16.96 -21.40 4.54
N PHE A 155 16.07 -20.98 5.40
CA PHE A 155 15.79 -21.68 6.66
C PHE A 155 15.09 -23.03 6.46
N ASN A 156 14.18 -23.15 5.50
CA ASN A 156 13.56 -24.45 5.19
C ASN A 156 14.60 -25.44 4.67
N LEU A 157 15.50 -25.00 3.78
CA LEU A 157 16.60 -25.83 3.29
C LEU A 157 17.53 -26.26 4.42
N LEU A 158 17.89 -25.36 5.33
CA LEU A 158 18.67 -25.68 6.52
C LEU A 158 17.96 -26.72 7.40
N MET A 159 16.66 -26.56 7.63
CA MET A 159 15.87 -27.51 8.44
C MET A 159 15.75 -28.88 7.78
N PHE A 160 15.59 -28.95 6.45
CA PHE A 160 15.62 -30.22 5.73
C PHE A 160 17.01 -30.89 5.82
N GLY A 161 18.10 -30.08 5.76
CA GLY A 161 19.45 -30.56 6.00
C GLY A 161 19.66 -31.13 7.40
N ILE A 162 19.15 -30.44 8.43
CA ILE A 162 19.18 -30.92 9.84
C ILE A 162 18.37 -32.21 9.95
N ALA A 163 17.20 -32.31 9.32
CA ALA A 163 16.41 -33.53 9.32
C ALA A 163 17.16 -34.72 8.71
N ALA A 164 17.82 -34.50 7.56
CA ALA A 164 18.66 -35.51 6.93
C ALA A 164 19.85 -35.93 7.85
N TRP A 165 20.43 -34.96 8.57
CA TRP A 165 21.52 -35.22 9.53
C TRP A 165 21.03 -36.01 10.74
N LEU A 166 19.83 -35.73 11.29
CA LEU A 166 19.20 -36.51 12.36
C LEU A 166 18.86 -37.94 11.93
N ILE A 167 18.47 -38.14 10.65
CA ILE A 167 18.26 -39.51 10.09
C ILE A 167 19.57 -40.28 10.10
N SER A 168 20.69 -39.67 9.68
CA SER A 168 22.01 -40.34 9.71
C SER A 168 22.45 -40.75 11.11
N ALA A 169 22.05 -39.97 12.12
CA ALA A 169 22.30 -40.24 13.54
C ALA A 169 21.29 -41.21 14.17
N LYS A 170 20.32 -41.75 13.40
CA LYS A 170 19.26 -42.64 13.92
C LYS A 170 18.50 -42.03 15.12
N ALA A 171 18.24 -40.70 15.06
CA ALA A 171 17.57 -39.98 16.14
C ALA A 171 16.13 -40.49 16.35
N PRO A 172 15.59 -40.48 17.59
CA PRO A 172 14.20 -40.80 17.88
C PRO A 172 13.20 -39.94 17.06
N VAL A 173 12.06 -40.54 16.71
CA VAL A 173 11.02 -39.90 15.87
C VAL A 173 10.53 -38.55 16.45
N THR A 174 10.51 -38.39 17.76
CA THR A 174 10.14 -37.18 18.46
C THR A 174 10.99 -35.97 18.07
N ASN A 175 12.25 -36.17 17.71
CA ASN A 175 13.16 -35.11 17.26
C ASN A 175 12.83 -34.58 15.86
N PHE A 176 11.91 -35.18 15.10
CA PHE A 176 11.47 -34.74 13.78
C PHE A 176 10.16 -33.92 13.79
N PHE A 177 9.48 -33.77 14.92
CA PHE A 177 8.20 -33.06 14.99
C PHE A 177 8.30 -31.58 14.63
N PHE A 178 9.49 -30.98 14.67
CA PHE A 178 9.71 -29.62 14.13
C PHE A 178 9.38 -29.55 12.62
N LEU A 179 9.48 -30.64 11.85
CA LEU A 179 9.07 -30.69 10.44
C LEU A 179 7.57 -30.47 10.28
N GLY A 180 6.75 -30.94 11.22
CA GLY A 180 5.32 -30.68 11.24
C GLY A 180 5.00 -29.17 11.35
N THR A 181 5.74 -28.46 12.20
CA THR A 181 5.63 -27.01 12.33
C THR A 181 6.04 -26.29 11.03
N ILE A 182 7.11 -26.77 10.38
CA ILE A 182 7.56 -26.20 9.09
C ILE A 182 6.53 -26.47 7.99
N ALA A 183 6.01 -27.69 7.88
CA ALA A 183 4.98 -28.06 6.91
C ALA A 183 3.70 -27.21 7.10
N ALA A 184 3.24 -27.04 8.34
CA ALA A 184 2.12 -26.18 8.67
C ALA A 184 2.39 -24.72 8.24
N ASN A 185 3.57 -24.19 8.55
CA ASN A 185 3.97 -22.84 8.17
C ASN A 185 3.99 -22.66 6.62
N ILE A 186 4.58 -23.60 5.89
CA ILE A 186 4.62 -23.57 4.41
C ILE A 186 3.19 -23.58 3.84
N LEU A 187 2.33 -24.47 4.33
CA LEU A 187 0.94 -24.60 3.85
C LEU A 187 0.13 -23.34 4.12
N ILE A 188 0.19 -22.81 5.35
CA ILE A 188 -0.47 -21.56 5.72
C ILE A 188 0.01 -20.41 4.83
N GLY A 189 1.32 -20.30 4.60
CA GLY A 189 1.91 -19.27 3.74
C GLY A 189 1.41 -19.32 2.30
N ILE A 190 1.42 -20.49 1.70
CA ILE A 190 0.93 -20.71 0.32
C ILE A 190 -0.55 -20.34 0.23
N ILE A 191 -1.40 -20.83 1.14
CA ILE A 191 -2.85 -20.56 1.13
C ILE A 191 -3.12 -19.05 1.24
N GLN A 192 -2.46 -18.36 2.18
CA GLN A 192 -2.66 -16.93 2.42
C GLN A 192 -2.15 -16.08 1.24
N GLU A 193 -0.97 -16.39 0.68
CA GLU A 193 -0.42 -15.63 -0.45
C GLU A 193 -1.26 -15.84 -1.73
N ILE A 194 -1.80 -17.05 -1.96
CA ILE A 194 -2.75 -17.31 -3.06
C ILE A 194 -4.06 -16.56 -2.86
N LYS A 195 -4.61 -16.56 -1.63
CA LYS A 195 -5.84 -15.83 -1.30
C LYS A 195 -5.67 -14.33 -1.52
N ALA A 196 -4.58 -13.75 -1.00
CA ALA A 196 -4.26 -12.34 -1.20
C ALA A 196 -4.10 -12.00 -2.70
N LYS A 197 -3.36 -12.85 -3.46
CA LYS A 197 -3.22 -12.68 -4.90
C LYS A 197 -4.58 -12.65 -5.62
N LYS A 198 -5.47 -13.60 -5.35
CA LYS A 198 -6.79 -13.65 -5.99
C LYS A 198 -7.62 -12.39 -5.73
N ILE A 199 -7.53 -11.82 -4.53
CA ILE A 199 -8.25 -10.60 -4.16
C ILE A 199 -7.64 -9.39 -4.87
N ILE A 200 -6.31 -9.25 -4.87
CA ILE A 200 -5.60 -8.18 -5.60
C ILE A 200 -5.92 -8.26 -7.11
N ASP A 201 -5.84 -9.45 -7.70
CA ASP A 201 -6.13 -9.65 -9.12
C ASP A 201 -7.60 -9.27 -9.44
N LYS A 202 -8.56 -9.59 -8.56
CA LYS A 202 -9.98 -9.21 -8.73
C LYS A 202 -10.19 -7.69 -8.66
N LEU A 203 -9.55 -7.02 -7.71
CA LEU A 203 -9.68 -5.56 -7.51
C LEU A 203 -8.96 -4.77 -8.61
N SER A 204 -7.81 -5.27 -9.09
CA SER A 204 -7.07 -4.63 -10.18
C SER A 204 -7.87 -4.59 -11.49
N VAL A 205 -8.79 -5.53 -11.71
CA VAL A 205 -9.71 -5.50 -12.87
C VAL A 205 -10.67 -4.31 -12.79
N VAL A 206 -11.13 -3.94 -11.60
CA VAL A 206 -12.06 -2.81 -11.40
C VAL A 206 -11.37 -1.45 -11.65
N SER A 207 -10.06 -1.37 -11.40
CA SER A 207 -9.27 -0.14 -11.60
C SER A 207 -8.43 -0.17 -12.89
N THR A 208 -8.64 -1.14 -13.78
CA THR A 208 -7.90 -1.22 -15.05
C THR A 208 -8.25 0.00 -15.90
N PRO A 209 -7.27 0.82 -16.33
CA PRO A 209 -7.54 1.96 -17.19
C PRO A 209 -8.18 1.49 -18.51
N THR A 210 -9.11 2.30 -19.00
CA THR A 210 -9.83 2.09 -20.25
C THR A 210 -9.42 3.11 -21.29
N ALA A 211 -9.61 2.81 -22.55
CA ALA A 211 -9.44 3.71 -23.70
C ALA A 211 -10.75 3.82 -24.47
N ILE A 212 -11.08 5.00 -24.95
CA ILE A 212 -12.22 5.20 -25.85
C ILE A 212 -11.67 5.16 -27.26
N VAL A 213 -12.21 4.26 -28.09
CA VAL A 213 -11.85 4.10 -29.51
C VAL A 213 -13.07 4.25 -30.40
N ILE A 214 -12.84 4.63 -31.64
CA ILE A 214 -13.86 4.61 -32.69
C ILE A 214 -13.61 3.40 -33.55
N ARG A 215 -14.60 2.49 -33.66
CA ARG A 215 -14.60 1.32 -34.55
C ARG A 215 -16.00 1.19 -35.14
N ASP A 216 -16.11 0.82 -36.40
CA ASP A 216 -17.39 0.72 -37.12
C ASP A 216 -18.29 1.95 -36.98
N ALA A 217 -17.70 3.16 -36.94
CA ALA A 217 -18.35 4.45 -36.73
C ALA A 217 -19.01 4.63 -35.33
N ILE A 218 -18.70 3.80 -34.36
CA ILE A 218 -19.23 3.86 -32.99
C ILE A 218 -18.09 4.07 -31.98
N GLU A 219 -18.31 4.91 -30.95
CA GLU A 219 -17.37 5.05 -29.81
C GLU A 219 -17.56 3.90 -28.84
N PHE A 220 -16.48 3.15 -28.55
CA PHE A 220 -16.44 2.08 -27.57
C PHE A 220 -15.43 2.38 -26.47
N GLU A 221 -15.78 2.06 -25.24
CA GLU A 221 -14.82 2.03 -24.14
C GLU A 221 -14.26 0.60 -24.03
N ILE A 222 -12.96 0.45 -24.28
CA ILE A 222 -12.22 -0.82 -24.27
C ILE A 222 -11.11 -0.80 -23.23
N LYS A 223 -10.60 -2.00 -22.85
CA LYS A 223 -9.42 -2.09 -21.99
C LYS A 223 -8.17 -1.65 -22.75
N LEU A 224 -7.22 -1.03 -22.06
CA LEU A 224 -5.94 -0.63 -22.67
C LEU A 224 -5.25 -1.75 -23.45
N GLN A 225 -5.41 -3.00 -23.02
CA GLN A 225 -4.82 -4.19 -23.67
C GLN A 225 -5.47 -4.55 -25.00
N GLU A 226 -6.66 -4.03 -25.27
CA GLU A 226 -7.45 -4.31 -26.47
C GLU A 226 -7.24 -3.25 -27.57
N VAL A 227 -6.44 -2.21 -27.28
CA VAL A 227 -6.03 -1.20 -28.27
C VAL A 227 -5.07 -1.84 -29.27
N VAL A 228 -5.37 -1.69 -30.55
CA VAL A 228 -4.53 -2.19 -31.67
C VAL A 228 -3.87 -1.04 -32.41
N ILE A 229 -2.83 -1.35 -33.18
CA ILE A 229 -2.21 -0.39 -34.09
C ILE A 229 -3.24 0.10 -35.14
N ASP A 230 -3.18 1.38 -35.47
CA ASP A 230 -4.12 2.09 -36.35
C ASP A 230 -5.52 2.38 -35.75
N ASP A 231 -5.82 2.02 -34.50
CA ASP A 231 -7.05 2.44 -33.82
C ASP A 231 -7.17 3.98 -33.77
N ILE A 232 -8.38 4.50 -33.87
CA ILE A 232 -8.69 5.91 -33.63
C ILE A 232 -9.09 6.07 -32.15
N LEU A 233 -8.23 6.70 -31.36
CA LEU A 233 -8.48 7.04 -29.94
C LEU A 233 -9.28 8.33 -29.83
N VAL A 234 -10.21 8.38 -28.86
CA VAL A 234 -10.87 9.62 -28.41
C VAL A 234 -10.27 9.99 -27.06
N LEU A 235 -9.42 11.01 -27.03
CA LEU A 235 -8.68 11.46 -25.87
C LEU A 235 -9.39 12.65 -25.24
N LYS A 236 -9.84 12.52 -23.99
CA LYS A 236 -10.57 13.55 -23.22
C LYS A 236 -9.71 14.01 -22.03
N SER A 237 -9.96 15.21 -21.54
CA SER A 237 -9.29 15.76 -20.34
C SER A 237 -9.32 14.76 -19.17
N GLY A 238 -8.20 14.64 -18.46
CA GLY A 238 -8.00 13.70 -17.34
C GLY A 238 -7.65 12.26 -17.73
N LYS A 239 -7.74 11.89 -19.01
CA LYS A 239 -7.42 10.53 -19.50
C LYS A 239 -5.93 10.38 -19.83
N GLN A 240 -5.41 9.19 -19.57
CA GLN A 240 -4.06 8.80 -19.99
C GLN A 240 -4.04 8.42 -21.46
N ILE A 241 -2.98 8.78 -22.17
CA ILE A 241 -2.72 8.35 -23.55
C ILE A 241 -2.23 6.90 -23.50
N PRO A 242 -3.01 5.93 -24.06
CA PRO A 242 -2.79 4.50 -23.85
C PRO A 242 -1.66 3.90 -24.71
N ALA A 243 -1.37 4.54 -25.85
CA ALA A 243 -0.41 4.08 -26.85
C ALA A 243 0.16 5.31 -27.58
N ASP A 244 1.31 5.18 -28.23
CA ASP A 244 1.83 6.28 -29.05
C ASP A 244 0.88 6.53 -30.23
N ALA A 245 0.46 7.77 -30.42
CA ALA A 245 -0.57 8.13 -31.42
C ALA A 245 -0.24 9.46 -32.09
N ILE A 246 -0.70 9.65 -33.32
CA ILE A 246 -0.61 10.91 -34.06
C ILE A 246 -1.98 11.58 -34.03
N MET A 247 -2.01 12.86 -33.71
CA MET A 247 -3.23 13.64 -33.65
C MET A 247 -3.82 13.87 -35.04
N VAL A 248 -5.09 13.43 -35.26
CA VAL A 248 -5.79 13.54 -36.56
C VAL A 248 -6.89 14.57 -36.58
N SER A 249 -7.32 15.10 -35.43
CA SER A 249 -8.33 16.15 -35.35
C SER A 249 -7.70 17.54 -35.48
N ASP A 250 -8.52 18.53 -35.87
CA ASP A 250 -8.08 19.91 -36.09
C ASP A 250 -8.09 20.75 -34.81
N GLU A 251 -8.67 20.26 -33.70
CA GLU A 251 -8.69 20.88 -32.38
C GLU A 251 -7.32 20.82 -31.73
N GLN A 252 -7.00 21.75 -30.82
CA GLN A 252 -5.80 21.75 -30.00
C GLN A 252 -6.04 20.99 -28.68
N VAL A 253 -4.98 20.39 -28.15
CA VAL A 253 -5.00 19.70 -26.85
C VAL A 253 -3.77 20.06 -26.03
N GLU A 254 -3.95 20.25 -24.71
CA GLU A 254 -2.85 20.41 -23.76
C GLU A 254 -2.52 19.05 -23.14
N VAL A 255 -1.27 18.62 -23.27
CA VAL A 255 -0.79 17.31 -22.80
C VAL A 255 0.31 17.52 -21.78
N ASN A 256 0.18 16.87 -20.62
CA ASN A 256 1.24 16.82 -19.62
C ASN A 256 2.16 15.62 -19.90
N GLU A 257 3.39 15.92 -20.25
CA GLU A 257 4.46 14.95 -20.56
C GLU A 257 5.47 14.81 -19.40
N ALA A 258 5.17 15.34 -18.21
CA ALA A 258 6.08 15.37 -17.06
C ALA A 258 6.60 13.99 -16.62
N LEU A 259 5.84 12.92 -16.87
CA LEU A 259 6.30 11.56 -16.58
C LEU A 259 7.42 11.08 -17.52
N LEU A 260 7.53 11.68 -18.68
CA LEU A 260 8.50 11.33 -19.72
C LEU A 260 9.71 12.27 -19.72
N THR A 261 9.44 13.57 -19.70
CA THR A 261 10.43 14.65 -19.83
C THR A 261 10.93 15.16 -18.49
N GLY A 262 10.15 15.03 -17.43
CA GLY A 262 10.37 15.66 -16.12
C GLY A 262 9.88 17.13 -16.04
N GLU A 263 9.46 17.72 -17.17
CA GLU A 263 8.92 19.08 -17.22
C GLU A 263 7.43 19.07 -16.90
N ALA A 264 7.00 19.96 -16.00
CA ALA A 264 5.62 19.95 -15.49
C ALA A 264 4.65 20.78 -16.33
N ASP A 265 5.14 21.66 -17.18
CA ASP A 265 4.30 22.54 -17.98
C ASP A 265 3.63 21.74 -19.11
N PRO A 266 2.31 21.88 -19.31
CA PRO A 266 1.61 21.19 -20.38
C PRO A 266 2.07 21.69 -21.75
N VAL A 267 2.26 20.76 -22.69
CA VAL A 267 2.62 21.05 -24.08
C VAL A 267 1.35 21.12 -24.92
N VAL A 268 1.19 22.19 -25.70
CA VAL A 268 0.09 22.29 -26.66
C VAL A 268 0.43 21.48 -27.89
N LYS A 269 -0.44 20.54 -28.26
CA LYS A 269 -0.32 19.71 -29.46
C LYS A 269 -1.35 20.08 -30.51
N HIS A 270 -0.93 19.95 -31.76
CA HIS A 270 -1.71 20.28 -32.96
C HIS A 270 -1.87 19.05 -33.85
N LYS A 271 -2.69 19.13 -34.87
CA LYS A 271 -2.86 18.10 -35.88
C LYS A 271 -1.52 17.70 -36.50
N GLY A 272 -1.24 16.40 -36.51
CA GLY A 272 0.03 15.80 -36.97
C GLY A 272 1.09 15.62 -35.88
N ASP A 273 0.90 16.20 -34.70
CA ASP A 273 1.84 16.04 -33.60
C ASP A 273 1.73 14.65 -32.96
N LEU A 274 2.87 14.15 -32.49
CA LEU A 274 2.96 12.88 -31.79
C LEU A 274 2.54 13.04 -30.33
N LEU A 275 1.66 12.16 -29.90
CA LEU A 275 1.17 11.99 -28.53
C LEU A 275 1.80 10.74 -27.94
N TYR A 276 2.60 10.89 -26.88
CA TYR A 276 3.33 9.78 -26.29
C TYR A 276 2.49 8.99 -25.30
N SER A 277 2.58 7.67 -25.37
CA SER A 277 2.01 6.77 -24.36
C SER A 277 2.53 7.11 -22.96
N GLY A 278 1.65 7.12 -21.96
CA GLY A 278 1.97 7.46 -20.57
C GLY A 278 1.83 8.94 -20.23
N SER A 279 1.69 9.85 -21.22
CA SER A 279 1.31 11.26 -21.02
C SER A 279 -0.18 11.38 -20.69
N PHE A 280 -0.61 12.57 -20.26
CA PHE A 280 -2.00 12.81 -19.84
C PHE A 280 -2.57 14.04 -20.51
N VAL A 281 -3.82 13.95 -20.94
CA VAL A 281 -4.57 15.10 -21.44
C VAL A 281 -4.98 15.99 -20.27
N VAL A 282 -4.53 17.25 -20.29
CA VAL A 282 -4.87 18.27 -19.28
C VAL A 282 -6.15 19.00 -19.68
N ALA A 283 -6.23 19.47 -20.93
CA ALA A 283 -7.38 20.21 -21.43
C ALA A 283 -7.63 19.88 -22.91
N GLY A 284 -8.88 19.89 -23.32
CA GLY A 284 -9.34 19.59 -24.69
C GLY A 284 -9.83 18.16 -24.89
N THR A 285 -10.39 17.90 -26.07
CA THR A 285 -10.82 16.58 -26.53
C THR A 285 -10.40 16.43 -27.98
N VAL A 286 -9.63 15.37 -28.30
CA VAL A 286 -9.07 15.15 -29.63
C VAL A 286 -9.16 13.70 -30.06
N LYS A 287 -9.10 13.49 -31.40
CA LYS A 287 -8.97 12.15 -31.99
C LYS A 287 -7.53 11.95 -32.44
N ALA A 288 -6.98 10.77 -32.17
CA ALA A 288 -5.60 10.43 -32.54
C ALA A 288 -5.52 8.97 -33.02
N GLN A 289 -4.71 8.74 -34.07
CA GLN A 289 -4.47 7.42 -34.65
C GLN A 289 -3.27 6.76 -33.96
N VAL A 290 -3.43 5.53 -33.49
CA VAL A 290 -2.37 4.74 -32.84
C VAL A 290 -1.27 4.38 -33.84
N VAL A 291 -0.03 4.72 -33.51
CA VAL A 291 1.16 4.42 -34.33
C VAL A 291 2.11 3.41 -33.68
N GLY A 292 2.03 3.24 -32.36
CA GLY A 292 2.87 2.29 -31.61
C GLY A 292 2.11 1.62 -30.49
N VAL A 293 2.31 0.30 -30.30
CA VAL A 293 1.66 -0.49 -29.24
C VAL A 293 2.66 -1.43 -28.53
N GLY A 294 2.39 -1.78 -27.29
CA GLY A 294 3.14 -2.79 -26.54
C GLY A 294 4.60 -2.39 -26.24
N SER A 295 5.57 -3.16 -26.73
CA SER A 295 7.02 -2.90 -26.48
C SER A 295 7.59 -1.75 -27.30
N ASP A 296 6.86 -1.29 -28.31
CA ASP A 296 7.37 -0.31 -29.28
C ASP A 296 6.98 1.12 -28.91
N VAL A 297 6.17 1.31 -27.86
CA VAL A 297 5.84 2.63 -27.32
C VAL A 297 7.05 3.30 -26.67
N PHE A 298 7.11 4.62 -26.75
CA PHE A 298 8.22 5.44 -26.28
C PHE A 298 8.56 5.22 -24.80
N ILE A 299 7.54 5.11 -23.94
CA ILE A 299 7.73 4.88 -22.50
C ILE A 299 8.39 3.54 -22.17
N GLU A 300 8.08 2.47 -22.91
CA GLU A 300 8.73 1.15 -22.72
C GLU A 300 10.20 1.18 -23.18
N LYS A 301 10.52 1.92 -24.24
CA LYS A 301 11.90 2.13 -24.69
C LYS A 301 12.71 2.89 -23.63
N LEU A 302 12.18 3.98 -23.07
CA LEU A 302 12.79 4.74 -21.97
C LEU A 302 12.94 3.89 -20.69
N THR A 303 11.91 3.16 -20.31
CA THR A 303 11.92 2.32 -19.09
C THR A 303 12.94 1.20 -19.18
N ASN A 304 13.17 0.65 -20.36
CA ASN A 304 14.21 -0.37 -20.59
C ASN A 304 15.63 0.21 -20.48
N GLN A 305 15.83 1.49 -20.79
CA GLN A 305 17.11 2.21 -20.60
C GLN A 305 17.30 2.68 -19.16
N ALA A 306 16.22 3.07 -18.48
CA ALA A 306 16.22 3.65 -17.12
C ALA A 306 16.02 2.62 -15.99
N ARG A 307 16.32 1.34 -16.17
CA ARG A 307 16.13 0.23 -15.20
C ARG A 307 16.80 0.38 -13.83
N LYS A 308 17.18 1.60 -13.42
CA LYS A 308 17.79 1.90 -12.10
C LYS A 308 16.86 2.56 -11.09
N TYR A 309 15.56 2.70 -11.39
CA TYR A 309 14.62 3.17 -10.35
C TYR A 309 14.43 2.08 -9.29
N GLN A 310 15.05 2.28 -8.13
CA GLN A 310 14.85 1.40 -6.98
C GLN A 310 13.50 1.73 -6.35
N LYS A 311 12.52 0.83 -6.52
CA LYS A 311 11.24 0.94 -5.82
C LYS A 311 11.49 1.08 -4.31
N PRO A 312 10.82 2.01 -3.61
CA PRO A 312 10.89 2.10 -2.16
C PRO A 312 10.59 0.74 -1.52
N GLN A 313 11.40 0.33 -0.57
CA GLN A 313 11.23 -0.96 0.10
C GLN A 313 10.71 -0.74 1.52
N SER A 314 9.75 -1.57 1.96
CA SER A 314 9.30 -1.64 3.34
C SER A 314 10.48 -1.69 4.30
N GLN A 315 10.56 -0.74 5.24
CA GLN A 315 11.62 -0.69 6.27
C GLN A 315 11.55 -1.91 7.17
N LEU A 316 10.34 -2.39 7.47
CA LEU A 316 10.06 -3.61 8.23
C LEU A 316 10.66 -4.83 7.52
N LEU A 317 10.31 -5.05 6.24
CA LEU A 317 10.84 -6.17 5.47
C LEU A 317 12.36 -6.06 5.26
N LYS A 318 12.89 -4.84 5.08
CA LYS A 318 14.35 -4.60 4.99
C LYS A 318 15.05 -4.97 6.30
N SER A 319 14.52 -4.54 7.45
CA SER A 319 15.05 -4.84 8.77
C SER A 319 15.03 -6.34 9.06
N LEU A 320 13.92 -7.02 8.74
CA LEU A 320 13.81 -8.47 8.89
C LEU A 320 14.77 -9.22 7.97
N ARG A 321 14.96 -8.76 6.73
CA ARG A 321 15.89 -9.36 5.79
C ARG A 321 17.34 -9.23 6.27
N ILE A 322 17.71 -8.08 6.87
CA ILE A 322 19.04 -7.88 7.48
C ILE A 322 19.22 -8.85 8.64
N LEU A 323 18.23 -8.95 9.53
CA LEU A 323 18.25 -9.89 10.66
C LEU A 323 18.43 -11.35 10.18
N ILE A 324 17.63 -11.77 9.20
CA ILE A 324 17.71 -13.12 8.63
C ILE A 324 19.09 -13.40 8.05
N LYS A 325 19.67 -12.46 7.30
CA LYS A 325 21.03 -12.61 6.75
C LYS A 325 22.08 -12.70 7.84
N ALA A 326 21.98 -11.87 8.88
CA ALA A 326 22.90 -11.92 10.02
C ALA A 326 22.83 -13.24 10.77
N LEU A 327 21.61 -13.74 11.03
CA LEU A 327 21.41 -15.05 11.66
C LEU A 327 21.89 -16.20 10.78
N ALA A 328 21.61 -16.17 9.48
CA ALA A 328 22.08 -17.19 8.54
C ALA A 328 23.62 -17.29 8.51
N PHE A 329 24.30 -16.15 8.57
CA PHE A 329 25.76 -16.10 8.66
C PHE A 329 26.30 -16.64 9.99
N LEU A 330 25.59 -16.41 11.10
CA LEU A 330 26.03 -16.78 12.45
C LEU A 330 25.74 -18.25 12.78
N ILE A 331 24.60 -18.80 12.36
CA ILE A 331 24.12 -20.13 12.74
C ILE A 331 25.05 -21.23 12.24
N ILE A 332 25.52 -21.17 10.99
CA ILE A 332 26.34 -22.22 10.39
C ILE A 332 27.69 -22.38 11.11
N PRO A 333 28.51 -21.31 11.32
CA PRO A 333 29.77 -21.45 12.07
C PRO A 333 29.58 -21.92 13.52
N ILE A 334 28.55 -21.43 14.23
CA ILE A 334 28.28 -21.83 15.60
C ILE A 334 27.91 -23.32 15.63
N GLY A 335 27.06 -23.80 14.73
CA GLY A 335 26.69 -25.21 14.65
C GLY A 335 27.89 -26.12 14.33
N ALA A 336 28.69 -25.73 13.35
CA ALA A 336 29.90 -26.51 13.00
C ALA A 336 30.89 -26.55 14.15
N PHE A 337 31.14 -25.44 14.84
CA PHE A 337 32.06 -25.37 15.96
C PHE A 337 31.52 -26.10 17.18
N LEU A 338 30.22 -25.98 17.47
CA LEU A 338 29.57 -26.73 18.55
C LEU A 338 29.68 -28.23 18.31
N PHE A 339 29.40 -28.73 17.11
CA PHE A 339 29.55 -30.11 16.76
C PHE A 339 31.00 -30.60 16.92
N TYR A 340 31.99 -29.82 16.42
CA TYR A 340 33.41 -30.13 16.51
C TYR A 340 33.91 -30.33 17.94
N ILE A 341 33.47 -29.47 18.88
CA ILE A 341 33.92 -29.57 20.28
C ILE A 341 33.16 -30.59 21.12
N THR A 342 31.98 -31.06 20.68
CA THR A 342 31.18 -31.98 21.46
C THR A 342 31.39 -33.46 21.05
N THR A 343 31.67 -33.70 19.75
CA THR A 343 31.71 -35.10 19.25
C THR A 343 33.01 -35.85 19.53
N GLU A 344 32.88 -37.12 19.85
CA GLU A 344 33.98 -38.13 19.97
C GLU A 344 34.53 -38.58 18.59
N SER A 345 33.99 -38.11 17.48
CA SER A 345 34.41 -38.44 16.12
C SER A 345 35.89 -38.11 15.85
N PRO A 346 36.56 -38.79 14.89
CA PRO A 346 37.93 -38.42 14.45
C PRO A 346 38.12 -36.97 14.00
N ILE A 347 37.03 -36.28 13.71
CA ILE A 347 37.02 -34.84 13.34
C ILE A 347 36.61 -33.94 14.51
N GLY A 348 36.41 -34.46 15.73
CA GLY A 348 36.01 -33.67 16.91
C GLY A 348 37.01 -33.84 18.06
N ILE A 349 36.90 -32.96 19.04
CA ILE A 349 37.76 -32.96 20.25
C ILE A 349 36.97 -33.29 21.54
N GLY A 350 35.66 -33.53 21.44
CA GLY A 350 34.81 -33.87 22.57
C GLY A 350 34.72 -35.35 22.86
N ASN A 351 34.06 -35.74 23.95
CA ASN A 351 33.89 -37.10 24.40
C ASN A 351 32.43 -37.61 24.29
N THR A 352 31.58 -36.91 23.55
CA THR A 352 30.17 -37.30 23.41
C THR A 352 29.95 -38.16 22.15
N PRO A 353 29.23 -39.30 22.25
CA PRO A 353 28.89 -40.12 21.10
C PRO A 353 28.28 -39.36 19.95
N TYR A 354 28.61 -39.71 18.69
CA TYR A 354 28.15 -39.05 17.48
C TYR A 354 26.65 -38.79 17.47
N ASN A 355 25.82 -39.79 17.81
CA ASN A 355 24.36 -39.64 17.78
C ASN A 355 23.87 -38.55 18.74
N THR A 356 24.39 -38.52 19.96
CA THR A 356 24.05 -37.53 20.98
C THR A 356 24.55 -36.14 20.56
N SER A 357 25.76 -36.02 20.01
CA SER A 357 26.32 -34.77 19.49
C SER A 357 25.50 -34.19 18.36
N VAL A 358 25.01 -35.01 17.40
CA VAL A 358 24.13 -34.60 16.32
C VAL A 358 22.78 -34.09 16.87
N ILE A 359 22.12 -34.83 17.79
CA ILE A 359 20.83 -34.43 18.37
C ILE A 359 20.98 -33.13 19.15
N SER A 360 22.01 -32.98 19.95
CA SER A 360 22.33 -31.80 20.74
C SER A 360 22.57 -30.57 19.83
N THR A 361 23.46 -30.73 18.83
CA THR A 361 23.74 -29.64 17.86
C THR A 361 22.51 -29.29 17.04
N ALA A 362 21.71 -30.26 16.60
CA ALA A 362 20.45 -30.03 15.91
C ALA A 362 19.47 -29.21 16.77
N GLY A 363 19.37 -29.50 18.07
CA GLY A 363 18.57 -28.72 19.01
C GLY A 363 19.03 -27.26 19.07
N ALA A 364 20.35 -27.02 19.17
CA ALA A 364 20.89 -25.65 19.10
C ALA A 364 20.54 -24.93 17.81
N LEU A 365 20.78 -25.57 16.66
CA LEU A 365 20.50 -25.00 15.34
C LEU A 365 19.01 -24.66 15.13
N ILE A 366 18.10 -25.59 15.50
CA ILE A 366 16.63 -25.38 15.40
C ILE A 366 16.20 -24.26 16.36
N GLY A 367 16.79 -24.19 17.55
CA GLY A 367 16.54 -23.13 18.52
C GLY A 367 16.91 -21.73 18.01
N MET A 368 18.01 -21.62 17.27
CA MET A 368 18.50 -20.35 16.71
C MET A 368 17.66 -19.86 15.52
N VAL A 369 16.95 -20.74 14.80
CA VAL A 369 16.21 -20.37 13.58
C VAL A 369 14.82 -19.81 13.91
N PRO A 370 14.50 -18.55 13.55
CA PRO A 370 13.16 -17.99 13.69
C PRO A 370 12.28 -18.39 12.48
N ALA A 371 12.03 -19.66 12.27
CA ALA A 371 11.46 -20.24 11.04
C ALA A 371 10.11 -19.64 10.61
N GLY A 372 9.24 -19.22 11.55
CA GLY A 372 7.92 -18.66 11.24
C GLY A 372 7.87 -17.15 11.09
N LEU A 373 8.93 -16.41 11.46
CA LEU A 373 8.87 -14.94 11.55
C LEU A 373 8.59 -14.25 10.22
N PHE A 374 9.29 -14.66 9.16
CA PHE A 374 9.10 -14.07 7.83
C PHE A 374 7.71 -14.39 7.26
N LEU A 375 7.26 -15.62 7.44
CA LEU A 375 5.95 -16.08 7.00
C LEU A 375 4.82 -15.30 7.68
N LEU A 376 4.85 -15.21 9.03
CA LEU A 376 3.82 -14.49 9.79
C LEU A 376 3.81 -13.00 9.47
N THR A 377 4.96 -12.39 9.17
CA THR A 377 5.03 -11.00 8.69
C THR A 377 4.37 -10.84 7.34
N SER A 378 4.69 -11.72 6.39
CA SER A 378 4.09 -11.74 5.05
C SER A 378 2.58 -11.96 5.13
N MET A 379 2.15 -12.88 6.01
CA MET A 379 0.73 -13.15 6.27
C MET A 379 0.01 -11.94 6.89
N ALA A 380 0.61 -11.25 7.86
CA ALA A 380 0.02 -10.07 8.47
C ALA A 380 -0.21 -8.96 7.45
N LEU A 381 0.75 -8.74 6.53
CA LEU A 381 0.61 -7.80 5.42
C LEU A 381 -0.47 -8.25 4.43
N ALA A 382 -0.50 -9.53 4.06
CA ALA A 382 -1.51 -10.08 3.14
C ALA A 382 -2.94 -9.96 3.71
N VAL A 383 -3.13 -10.27 4.99
CA VAL A 383 -4.42 -10.08 5.68
C VAL A 383 -4.78 -8.59 5.76
N GLY A 384 -3.78 -7.71 5.94
CA GLY A 384 -3.97 -6.27 5.87
C GLY A 384 -4.54 -5.83 4.53
N VAL A 385 -3.96 -6.29 3.42
CA VAL A 385 -4.49 -6.01 2.06
C VAL A 385 -5.93 -6.51 1.89
N ILE A 386 -6.23 -7.73 2.36
CA ILE A 386 -7.58 -8.30 2.28
C ILE A 386 -8.59 -7.40 3.00
N ARG A 387 -8.29 -6.99 4.24
CA ARG A 387 -9.16 -6.13 5.03
C ARG A 387 -9.32 -4.72 4.44
N LEU A 388 -8.25 -4.18 3.84
CA LEU A 388 -8.33 -2.90 3.13
C LEU A 388 -9.21 -3.02 1.89
N ALA A 389 -9.10 -4.13 1.17
CA ALA A 389 -9.96 -4.45 0.04
C ALA A 389 -11.46 -4.54 0.43
N ASP A 390 -11.75 -5.21 1.56
CA ASP A 390 -13.11 -5.30 2.13
C ASP A 390 -13.65 -3.90 2.57
N ASN A 391 -12.76 -2.93 2.80
CA ASN A 391 -13.09 -1.52 3.06
C ASN A 391 -12.90 -0.63 1.81
N ASN A 392 -13.15 -1.16 0.62
CA ASN A 392 -13.11 -0.43 -0.65
C ASN A 392 -11.78 0.32 -0.91
N THR A 393 -10.67 -0.20 -0.41
CA THR A 393 -9.35 0.39 -0.63
C THR A 393 -8.47 -0.56 -1.43
N LEU A 394 -8.06 -0.12 -2.63
CA LEU A 394 -7.11 -0.84 -3.47
C LEU A 394 -5.67 -0.49 -3.06
N VAL A 395 -4.90 -1.49 -2.69
CA VAL A 395 -3.48 -1.37 -2.36
C VAL A 395 -2.67 -1.76 -3.60
N GLN A 396 -1.92 -0.83 -4.18
CA GLN A 396 -1.06 -1.09 -5.33
C GLN A 396 0.35 -1.52 -4.92
N GLU A 397 0.86 -0.98 -3.79
CA GLU A 397 2.18 -1.30 -3.26
C GLU A 397 2.10 -1.66 -1.76
N LEU A 398 2.56 -2.87 -1.39
CA LEU A 398 2.42 -3.39 -0.01
C LEU A 398 3.12 -2.54 1.07
N TYR A 399 4.21 -1.86 0.72
CA TYR A 399 4.96 -1.05 1.69
C TYR A 399 4.19 0.19 2.17
N CYS A 400 3.23 0.67 1.37
CA CYS A 400 2.46 1.86 1.74
C CYS A 400 1.63 1.66 3.01
N ILE A 401 1.18 0.42 3.30
CA ILE A 401 0.47 0.09 4.54
C ILE A 401 1.36 0.39 5.76
N GLU A 402 2.66 0.06 5.66
CA GLU A 402 3.63 0.38 6.72
C GLU A 402 3.88 1.88 6.82
N MET A 403 4.10 2.55 5.69
CA MET A 403 4.40 3.98 5.68
C MET A 403 3.22 4.79 6.21
N LEU A 404 1.99 4.47 5.79
CA LEU A 404 0.78 5.15 6.24
C LEU A 404 0.56 5.03 7.76
N ALA A 405 0.95 3.91 8.35
CA ALA A 405 0.88 3.72 9.80
C ALA A 405 1.87 4.59 10.58
N ARG A 406 2.91 5.09 9.92
CA ARG A 406 4.01 5.90 10.48
C ARG A 406 3.93 7.37 10.13
N ILE A 407 2.95 7.79 9.31
CA ILE A 407 2.85 9.19 8.90
C ILE A 407 2.79 10.12 10.12
N ASP A 408 3.51 11.21 10.02
CA ASP A 408 3.47 12.33 10.94
C ASP A 408 2.95 13.62 10.28
N THR A 409 2.90 13.64 8.92
CA THR A 409 2.38 14.75 8.14
C THR A 409 1.46 14.23 7.03
N LEU A 410 0.24 14.77 6.96
CA LEU A 410 -0.75 14.48 5.93
C LEU A 410 -1.03 15.73 5.11
N CYS A 411 -0.59 15.73 3.85
CA CYS A 411 -0.87 16.77 2.88
C CYS A 411 -2.15 16.43 2.12
N LEU A 412 -3.14 17.29 2.23
CA LEU A 412 -4.45 17.14 1.58
C LEU A 412 -4.54 18.09 0.39
N ASP A 413 -4.94 17.58 -0.77
CA ASP A 413 -5.52 18.44 -1.80
C ASP A 413 -6.93 18.84 -1.35
N LYS A 414 -7.37 20.04 -1.71
CA LYS A 414 -8.69 20.54 -1.33
C LYS A 414 -9.81 19.80 -2.05
N THR A 415 -9.70 19.77 -3.39
CA THR A 415 -10.77 19.32 -4.29
C THR A 415 -10.84 17.79 -4.32
N GLY A 416 -12.04 17.21 -4.28
CA GLY A 416 -12.22 15.75 -4.29
C GLY A 416 -11.78 15.03 -3.01
N THR A 417 -11.05 15.71 -2.09
CA THR A 417 -10.58 15.15 -0.81
C THR A 417 -11.36 15.73 0.39
N ILE A 418 -11.14 17.02 0.72
CA ILE A 418 -11.87 17.72 1.79
C ILE A 418 -13.29 18.01 1.32
N THR A 419 -13.42 18.38 0.04
CA THR A 419 -14.71 18.56 -0.64
C THR A 419 -15.07 17.28 -1.41
N ASP A 420 -16.35 17.08 -1.69
CA ASP A 420 -16.83 15.94 -2.48
C ASP A 420 -16.65 16.11 -4.00
N GLY A 421 -16.11 17.26 -4.41
CA GLY A 421 -15.92 17.64 -5.80
C GLY A 421 -17.18 18.17 -6.47
N THR A 422 -18.31 18.26 -5.78
CA THR A 422 -19.51 18.95 -6.28
C THR A 422 -19.41 20.44 -6.00
N MET A 423 -19.97 21.22 -6.88
CA MET A 423 -20.04 22.67 -6.78
C MET A 423 -21.48 23.13 -6.97
N ASN A 424 -21.92 24.07 -6.15
CA ASN A 424 -23.25 24.63 -6.25
C ASN A 424 -23.17 26.13 -6.52
N VAL A 425 -23.96 26.64 -7.47
CA VAL A 425 -24.10 28.07 -7.68
C VAL A 425 -25.00 28.64 -6.58
N GLN A 426 -24.37 29.36 -5.63
CA GLN A 426 -25.05 29.95 -4.49
C GLN A 426 -25.83 31.22 -4.89
N SER A 427 -25.19 32.10 -5.66
CA SER A 427 -25.78 33.36 -6.09
C SER A 427 -25.15 33.88 -7.37
N VAL A 428 -25.87 34.75 -8.04
CA VAL A 428 -25.42 35.50 -9.25
C VAL A 428 -25.59 36.97 -8.97
N ILE A 429 -24.51 37.72 -9.11
CA ILE A 429 -24.47 39.16 -8.87
C ILE A 429 -24.30 39.81 -10.23
N GLU A 430 -25.39 40.34 -10.81
CA GLU A 430 -25.35 41.01 -12.09
C GLU A 430 -24.77 42.42 -11.95
N ILE A 431 -23.96 42.80 -12.93
CA ILE A 431 -23.29 44.13 -13.01
C ILE A 431 -23.82 44.81 -14.26
N LYS A 432 -24.17 46.06 -14.11
CA LYS A 432 -24.67 46.90 -15.23
C LYS A 432 -23.60 46.99 -16.32
N SER A 433 -23.91 46.45 -17.52
CA SER A 433 -22.99 46.38 -18.64
C SER A 433 -23.71 46.68 -19.96
N ASP A 434 -22.94 46.91 -21.03
CA ASP A 434 -23.47 47.11 -22.42
C ASP A 434 -23.81 45.77 -23.11
N SER A 435 -23.82 44.66 -22.37
CA SER A 435 -24.18 43.33 -22.91
C SER A 435 -25.63 43.35 -23.41
N LYS A 436 -25.83 42.80 -24.62
CA LYS A 436 -27.17 42.61 -25.20
C LYS A 436 -27.89 41.37 -24.70
N LEU A 437 -27.13 40.43 -24.09
CA LEU A 437 -27.63 39.17 -23.55
C LEU A 437 -27.66 39.23 -22.03
N SER A 438 -28.69 38.62 -21.43
CA SER A 438 -28.75 38.37 -19.98
C SER A 438 -27.82 37.20 -19.56
N VAL A 439 -27.45 37.15 -18.29
CA VAL A 439 -26.64 36.02 -17.75
C VAL A 439 -27.31 34.67 -17.99
N ALA A 440 -28.65 34.63 -17.90
CA ALA A 440 -29.47 33.46 -18.15
C ALA A 440 -29.45 32.98 -19.62
N GLU A 441 -29.05 33.83 -20.57
CA GLU A 441 -28.85 33.48 -21.98
C GLU A 441 -27.39 33.21 -22.29
N ILE A 442 -26.45 33.97 -21.67
CA ILE A 442 -25.01 33.84 -21.89
C ILE A 442 -24.53 32.45 -21.45
N ILE A 443 -24.80 32.08 -20.19
CA ILE A 443 -24.24 30.86 -19.61
C ILE A 443 -24.69 29.60 -20.34
N PRO A 444 -26.00 29.34 -20.59
CA PRO A 444 -26.42 28.18 -21.37
C PRO A 444 -25.84 28.15 -22.78
N SER A 445 -25.73 29.33 -23.43
CA SER A 445 -25.17 29.40 -24.79
C SER A 445 -23.66 29.09 -24.80
N MET A 446 -22.91 29.56 -23.81
CA MET A 446 -21.51 29.21 -23.63
C MET A 446 -21.35 27.69 -23.33
N MET A 447 -22.18 27.12 -22.43
CA MET A 447 -22.13 25.67 -22.10
C MET A 447 -22.49 24.79 -23.31
N ASN A 448 -23.33 25.28 -24.24
CA ASN A 448 -23.59 24.57 -25.50
C ASN A 448 -22.42 24.67 -26.49
N ALA A 449 -21.68 25.79 -26.50
CA ALA A 449 -20.51 25.96 -27.35
C ALA A 449 -19.28 25.17 -26.87
N PHE A 450 -19.14 24.98 -25.56
CA PHE A 450 -18.10 24.14 -24.95
C PHE A 450 -18.60 22.71 -24.77
N LYS A 451 -17.82 21.76 -25.22
CA LYS A 451 -18.08 20.30 -24.97
C LYS A 451 -17.47 19.80 -23.67
N ASP A 452 -16.92 20.70 -22.85
CA ASP A 452 -16.27 20.38 -21.60
C ASP A 452 -17.27 20.04 -20.49
N GLU A 453 -17.10 18.90 -19.83
CA GLU A 453 -17.91 18.45 -18.69
C GLU A 453 -17.15 18.55 -17.35
N ASN A 454 -16.43 19.68 -17.14
CA ASN A 454 -15.78 19.92 -15.85
C ASN A 454 -16.81 20.26 -14.75
N GLN A 455 -16.42 20.19 -13.48
CA GLN A 455 -17.32 20.40 -12.33
C GLN A 455 -17.98 21.78 -12.33
N THR A 456 -17.25 22.82 -12.73
CA THR A 456 -17.79 24.18 -12.86
C THR A 456 -18.87 24.25 -13.94
N SER A 457 -18.62 23.61 -15.10
CA SER A 457 -19.63 23.56 -16.19
C SER A 457 -20.87 22.78 -15.74
N LYS A 458 -20.71 21.68 -14.97
CA LYS A 458 -21.85 20.94 -14.42
C LYS A 458 -22.69 21.77 -13.47
N ALA A 459 -22.08 22.51 -12.53
CA ALA A 459 -22.78 23.41 -11.61
C ALA A 459 -23.53 24.55 -12.37
N LEU A 460 -22.92 25.09 -13.42
CA LEU A 460 -23.55 26.09 -14.24
C LEU A 460 -24.73 25.52 -15.05
N ILE A 461 -24.60 24.33 -15.62
CA ILE A 461 -25.68 23.65 -16.35
C ILE A 461 -26.83 23.29 -15.39
N GLU A 462 -26.53 22.82 -14.18
CA GLU A 462 -27.55 22.52 -13.19
C GLU A 462 -28.36 23.74 -12.79
N ARG A 463 -27.71 24.90 -12.63
CA ARG A 463 -28.37 26.17 -12.24
C ARG A 463 -29.12 26.83 -13.37
N PHE A 464 -28.55 26.89 -14.60
CA PHE A 464 -29.07 27.67 -15.71
C PHE A 464 -29.71 26.84 -16.84
N GLY A 465 -29.49 25.50 -16.82
CA GLY A 465 -29.92 24.60 -17.85
C GLY A 465 -29.08 24.71 -19.13
N ARG A 466 -29.43 23.89 -20.14
CA ARG A 466 -28.91 24.00 -21.50
C ARG A 466 -29.97 24.71 -22.34
N GLY A 467 -29.93 26.06 -22.42
CA GLY A 467 -30.87 26.89 -23.20
C GLY A 467 -30.67 26.74 -24.72
N LYS A 468 -31.25 27.70 -25.49
CA LYS A 468 -31.06 27.75 -26.94
C LYS A 468 -29.60 28.02 -27.27
N ALA A 469 -29.00 27.19 -28.15
CA ALA A 469 -27.65 27.41 -28.66
C ALA A 469 -27.62 28.60 -29.59
N LEU A 470 -26.89 29.65 -29.22
CA LEU A 470 -26.60 30.78 -30.14
C LEU A 470 -25.51 30.34 -31.13
N LYS A 471 -25.59 30.92 -32.37
CA LYS A 471 -24.55 30.73 -33.38
C LYS A 471 -23.28 31.43 -32.94
N TYR A 472 -22.17 30.72 -32.99
CA TYR A 472 -20.85 31.25 -32.64
C TYR A 472 -19.85 31.06 -33.81
N SER A 473 -18.85 31.96 -33.87
CA SER A 473 -17.79 31.90 -34.88
C SER A 473 -16.53 31.24 -34.37
N LYS A 474 -16.14 31.50 -33.14
CA LYS A 474 -14.92 30.98 -32.51
C LYS A 474 -15.13 30.64 -31.02
N THR A 475 -14.39 29.68 -30.54
CA THR A 475 -14.34 29.31 -29.12
C THR A 475 -12.89 29.23 -28.63
N VAL A 476 -12.67 29.61 -27.40
CA VAL A 476 -11.42 29.40 -26.66
C VAL A 476 -11.76 28.49 -25.46
N PRO A 477 -11.38 27.24 -25.47
CA PRO A 477 -11.65 26.34 -24.35
C PRO A 477 -10.87 26.77 -23.08
N PHE A 478 -11.30 26.32 -21.92
CA PHE A 478 -10.61 26.60 -20.65
C PHE A 478 -9.19 26.03 -20.65
N SER A 479 -8.24 26.78 -20.09
CA SER A 479 -6.89 26.36 -19.84
C SER A 479 -6.49 26.72 -18.42
N SER A 480 -5.74 25.82 -17.75
CA SER A 480 -5.20 26.08 -16.41
C SER A 480 -4.18 27.22 -16.35
N ALA A 481 -3.52 27.53 -17.47
CA ALA A 481 -2.62 28.66 -17.60
C ALA A 481 -3.41 29.97 -17.77
N ARG A 482 -4.39 29.99 -18.67
CA ARG A 482 -5.22 31.14 -18.99
C ARG A 482 -6.28 31.49 -17.96
N LYS A 483 -6.80 30.46 -17.26
CA LYS A 483 -7.84 30.51 -16.22
C LYS A 483 -9.18 31.11 -16.67
N TYR A 484 -9.43 31.16 -17.97
CA TYR A 484 -10.72 31.52 -18.58
C TYR A 484 -11.01 30.73 -19.85
N SER A 485 -12.29 30.71 -20.23
CA SER A 485 -12.81 30.30 -21.52
C SER A 485 -13.52 31.47 -22.21
N ALA A 486 -13.61 31.50 -23.57
CA ALA A 486 -14.26 32.54 -24.30
C ALA A 486 -15.03 32.02 -25.52
N VAL A 487 -16.12 32.70 -25.88
CA VAL A 487 -16.95 32.43 -27.08
C VAL A 487 -17.25 33.72 -27.79
N GLU A 488 -17.05 33.74 -29.10
CA GLU A 488 -17.48 34.81 -29.97
C GLU A 488 -18.83 34.45 -30.63
N PHE A 489 -19.91 35.03 -30.11
CA PHE A 489 -21.25 34.85 -30.69
C PHE A 489 -21.48 35.81 -31.86
N ASN A 490 -22.03 35.30 -32.95
CA ASN A 490 -22.41 36.12 -34.09
C ASN A 490 -23.39 37.18 -33.61
N ASP A 491 -23.18 38.44 -34.01
CA ASP A 491 -24.02 39.63 -33.69
C ASP A 491 -24.00 40.10 -32.22
N TYR A 492 -23.36 39.35 -31.28
CA TYR A 492 -23.39 39.69 -29.87
C TYR A 492 -22.00 40.00 -29.25
N GLY A 493 -20.88 39.69 -29.97
CA GLY A 493 -19.52 39.94 -29.49
C GLY A 493 -18.94 38.78 -28.72
N VAL A 494 -17.87 39.03 -27.93
CA VAL A 494 -17.12 38.03 -27.21
C VAL A 494 -17.51 37.98 -25.73
N TYR A 495 -17.84 36.82 -25.25
CA TYR A 495 -18.10 36.56 -23.84
C TYR A 495 -17.00 35.66 -23.24
N LEU A 496 -16.53 36.02 -22.03
CA LEU A 496 -15.50 35.31 -21.29
C LEU A 496 -16.07 34.80 -19.97
N LEU A 497 -15.60 33.65 -19.53
CA LEU A 497 -15.98 33.01 -18.26
C LEU A 497 -14.74 32.45 -17.58
N GLY A 498 -14.42 32.89 -16.36
CA GLY A 498 -13.23 32.41 -15.65
C GLY A 498 -12.90 33.19 -14.39
N ALA A 499 -11.66 33.10 -13.93
CA ALA A 499 -11.18 33.78 -12.74
C ALA A 499 -11.24 35.33 -12.98
N PRO A 500 -11.80 36.11 -12.04
CA PRO A 500 -12.08 37.53 -12.24
C PRO A 500 -10.86 38.35 -12.69
N GLU A 501 -9.71 38.11 -12.07
CA GLU A 501 -8.44 38.78 -12.35
C GLU A 501 -7.93 38.52 -13.78
N TYR A 502 -8.18 37.31 -14.32
CA TYR A 502 -7.75 36.92 -15.67
C TYR A 502 -8.76 37.32 -16.76
N VAL A 503 -10.07 37.34 -16.42
CA VAL A 503 -11.14 37.76 -17.33
C VAL A 503 -11.15 39.26 -17.50
N LEU A 504 -11.10 40.04 -16.41
CA LEU A 504 -11.34 41.47 -16.40
C LEU A 504 -10.06 42.31 -16.54
N LYS A 505 -8.89 41.73 -16.26
CA LYS A 505 -7.59 42.41 -16.38
C LYS A 505 -7.63 43.85 -15.81
N ASP A 506 -7.47 44.86 -16.66
CA ASP A 506 -7.47 46.28 -16.28
C ASP A 506 -8.80 46.77 -15.64
N LYS A 507 -9.86 45.99 -15.73
CA LYS A 507 -11.17 46.31 -15.13
C LYS A 507 -11.44 45.51 -13.86
N TYR A 508 -10.48 44.73 -13.37
CA TYR A 508 -10.62 43.93 -12.17
C TYR A 508 -10.91 44.81 -10.93
N ASP A 509 -10.28 45.97 -10.81
CA ASP A 509 -10.43 46.87 -9.65
C ASP A 509 -11.91 47.28 -9.43
N THR A 510 -12.74 47.26 -10.48
CA THR A 510 -14.17 47.60 -10.34
C THR A 510 -14.96 46.61 -9.50
N VAL A 511 -14.46 45.38 -9.36
CA VAL A 511 -15.11 44.28 -8.63
C VAL A 511 -14.23 43.69 -7.53
N ALA A 512 -12.98 44.13 -7.39
CA ALA A 512 -11.97 43.55 -6.50
C ALA A 512 -12.47 43.44 -5.06
N ASN A 513 -13.00 44.50 -4.46
CA ASN A 513 -13.53 44.51 -3.10
C ASN A 513 -14.66 43.47 -2.89
N GLN A 514 -15.50 43.26 -3.92
CA GLN A 514 -16.61 42.32 -3.87
C GLN A 514 -16.10 40.88 -3.98
N VAL A 515 -15.14 40.64 -4.87
CA VAL A 515 -14.47 39.34 -5.02
C VAL A 515 -13.71 38.98 -3.75
N GLU A 516 -12.95 39.93 -3.16
CA GLU A 516 -12.21 39.70 -1.91
C GLU A 516 -13.14 39.37 -0.74
N ARG A 517 -14.25 40.11 -0.59
CA ARG A 517 -15.26 39.84 0.43
C ARG A 517 -15.81 38.42 0.30
N LEU A 518 -16.29 38.06 -0.89
CA LEU A 518 -16.86 36.71 -1.13
C LEU A 518 -15.82 35.60 -0.95
N SER A 519 -14.58 35.84 -1.41
CA SER A 519 -13.47 34.90 -1.20
C SER A 519 -13.11 34.77 0.28
N SER A 520 -13.21 35.86 1.07
CA SER A 520 -12.99 35.82 2.52
C SER A 520 -14.07 35.02 3.27
N GLU A 521 -15.24 34.82 2.67
CA GLU A 521 -16.32 33.96 3.16
C GLU A 521 -16.11 32.47 2.74
N GLY A 522 -15.05 32.18 1.99
CA GLY A 522 -14.73 30.83 1.52
C GLY A 522 -15.39 30.41 0.21
N LEU A 523 -15.99 31.39 -0.51
CA LEU A 523 -16.71 31.19 -1.75
C LEU A 523 -15.80 31.36 -2.96
N ARG A 524 -16.05 30.63 -4.01
CA ARG A 524 -15.36 30.74 -5.30
C ARG A 524 -16.13 31.71 -6.20
N VAL A 525 -15.45 32.70 -6.70
CA VAL A 525 -16.05 33.70 -7.59
C VAL A 525 -15.57 33.50 -9.03
N ILE A 526 -16.50 33.44 -9.97
CA ILE A 526 -16.23 33.38 -11.40
C ILE A 526 -16.84 34.64 -12.06
N ALA A 527 -16.05 35.33 -12.88
CA ALA A 527 -16.52 36.48 -13.62
C ALA A 527 -17.06 36.08 -15.00
N VAL A 528 -18.17 36.71 -15.37
CA VAL A 528 -18.66 36.77 -16.75
C VAL A 528 -18.26 38.14 -17.31
N GLY A 529 -17.41 38.11 -18.33
CA GLY A 529 -16.95 39.33 -19.03
C GLY A 529 -17.52 39.43 -20.44
N TYR A 530 -17.67 40.65 -20.93
CA TYR A 530 -18.13 40.98 -22.29
C TYR A 530 -17.16 41.93 -22.99
N SER A 531 -16.85 41.67 -24.27
CA SER A 531 -16.08 42.56 -25.13
C SER A 531 -16.75 42.72 -26.50
N LYS A 532 -16.74 43.98 -27.03
CA LYS A 532 -17.15 44.27 -28.40
C LYS A 532 -16.10 43.86 -29.45
N GLY A 533 -14.95 43.37 -29.01
CA GLY A 533 -13.86 42.89 -29.87
C GLY A 533 -14.13 41.56 -30.56
N ARG A 534 -13.04 40.93 -31.04
CA ARG A 534 -13.06 39.61 -31.68
C ARG A 534 -11.95 38.72 -31.13
N ILE A 535 -12.14 37.44 -31.24
CA ILE A 535 -11.10 36.46 -30.94
C ILE A 535 -10.16 36.34 -32.15
N ARG A 536 -8.92 36.82 -32.07
CA ARG A 536 -7.90 36.64 -33.10
C ARG A 536 -7.28 35.23 -33.01
N ASN A 537 -6.76 34.87 -31.84
CA ASN A 537 -6.27 33.54 -31.50
C ASN A 537 -6.63 33.21 -30.04
N THR A 538 -6.17 32.07 -29.51
CA THR A 538 -6.54 31.61 -28.16
C THR A 538 -6.13 32.57 -27.03
N ASP A 539 -5.11 33.41 -27.24
CA ASP A 539 -4.54 34.28 -26.21
C ASP A 539 -4.75 35.77 -26.53
N ASP A 540 -5.25 36.08 -27.71
CA ASP A 540 -5.47 37.46 -28.18
C ASP A 540 -6.97 37.74 -28.46
N ILE A 541 -7.61 38.33 -27.45
CA ILE A 541 -8.99 38.83 -27.53
C ILE A 541 -8.90 40.35 -27.60
N THR A 542 -9.35 40.92 -28.72
CA THR A 542 -9.29 42.35 -28.92
C THR A 542 -10.35 43.12 -28.13
N GLY A 543 -10.01 44.34 -27.73
CA GLY A 543 -10.93 45.23 -27.02
C GLY A 543 -10.92 45.07 -25.50
N VAL A 544 -11.53 45.98 -24.79
CA VAL A 544 -11.65 45.97 -23.32
C VAL A 544 -12.75 45.00 -22.92
N VAL A 545 -12.49 44.21 -21.91
CA VAL A 545 -13.47 43.29 -21.32
C VAL A 545 -14.14 43.97 -20.12
N TRP A 546 -15.45 44.11 -20.18
CA TRP A 546 -16.27 44.67 -19.12
C TRP A 546 -16.96 43.59 -18.30
N PRO A 547 -17.08 43.76 -16.98
CA PRO A 547 -17.80 42.82 -16.15
C PRO A 547 -19.31 42.82 -16.47
N VAL A 548 -19.89 41.61 -16.56
CA VAL A 548 -21.35 41.41 -16.74
C VAL A 548 -21.98 40.85 -15.48
N ALA A 549 -21.31 39.88 -14.87
CA ALA A 549 -21.77 39.29 -13.62
C ALA A 549 -20.62 38.59 -12.87
N LEU A 550 -20.82 38.43 -11.57
CA LEU A 550 -20.05 37.49 -10.74
C LEU A 550 -20.94 36.30 -10.36
N ILE A 551 -20.49 35.10 -10.66
CA ILE A 551 -21.16 33.88 -10.27
C ILE A 551 -20.43 33.36 -9.05
N VAL A 552 -21.19 33.20 -7.93
CA VAL A 552 -20.67 32.76 -6.65
C VAL A 552 -20.94 31.26 -6.51
N ILE A 553 -19.87 30.51 -6.38
CA ILE A 553 -19.91 29.06 -6.29
C ILE A 553 -19.40 28.64 -4.92
N GLU A 554 -20.08 27.68 -4.29
CA GLU A 554 -19.67 27.05 -3.05
C GLU A 554 -19.21 25.62 -3.32
N ASP A 555 -18.02 25.28 -2.78
CA ASP A 555 -17.54 23.89 -2.77
C ASP A 555 -18.21 23.11 -1.62
N SER A 556 -18.81 21.98 -1.90
CA SER A 556 -19.45 21.11 -0.91
C SER A 556 -18.40 20.40 -0.07
N ILE A 557 -18.32 20.70 1.23
CA ILE A 557 -17.45 20.00 2.18
C ILE A 557 -18.10 18.67 2.52
N ARG A 558 -17.31 17.59 2.51
CA ARG A 558 -17.80 16.26 2.91
C ARG A 558 -18.30 16.27 4.35
N ILE A 559 -19.41 15.62 4.59
CA ILE A 559 -20.06 15.55 5.92
C ILE A 559 -19.13 14.94 6.97
N ASP A 560 -18.35 13.95 6.57
CA ASP A 560 -17.41 13.17 7.40
C ASP A 560 -15.97 13.73 7.43
N ALA A 561 -15.69 14.82 6.71
CA ALA A 561 -14.35 15.44 6.66
C ALA A 561 -13.86 15.86 8.06
N ARG A 562 -14.74 16.49 8.87
CA ARG A 562 -14.39 16.97 10.20
C ARG A 562 -14.02 15.85 11.16
N GLU A 563 -14.76 14.74 11.15
CA GLU A 563 -14.47 13.57 11.99
C GLU A 563 -13.16 12.91 11.59
N THR A 564 -12.91 12.79 10.29
CA THR A 564 -11.67 12.23 9.75
C THR A 564 -10.46 13.09 10.12
N ILE A 565 -10.55 14.40 10.00
CA ILE A 565 -9.50 15.35 10.38
C ILE A 565 -9.21 15.26 11.87
N GLU A 566 -10.25 15.21 12.72
CA GLU A 566 -10.08 15.07 14.17
C GLU A 566 -9.39 13.75 14.55
N TYR A 567 -9.69 12.64 13.88
CA TYR A 567 -8.98 11.38 14.06
C TYR A 567 -7.46 11.51 13.79
N PHE A 568 -7.07 12.21 12.72
CA PHE A 568 -5.65 12.42 12.41
C PHE A 568 -4.96 13.31 13.43
N LYS A 569 -5.61 14.37 13.90
CA LYS A 569 -5.12 15.26 14.97
C LYS A 569 -4.88 14.47 16.27
N GLN A 570 -5.87 13.70 16.72
CA GLN A 570 -5.74 12.83 17.91
C GLN A 570 -4.63 11.77 17.73
N SER A 571 -4.40 11.36 16.49
CA SER A 571 -3.31 10.46 16.13
C SER A 571 -1.93 11.14 16.13
N GLY A 572 -1.87 12.47 16.30
CA GLY A 572 -0.63 13.27 16.31
C GLY A 572 -0.03 13.44 14.91
N VAL A 573 -0.88 13.49 13.90
CA VAL A 573 -0.52 13.77 12.50
C VAL A 573 -0.76 15.25 12.22
N ASP A 574 0.27 15.94 11.73
CA ASP A 574 0.18 17.32 11.27
C ASP A 574 -0.51 17.38 9.91
N ILE A 575 -1.54 18.23 9.79
CA ILE A 575 -2.33 18.33 8.55
C ILE A 575 -1.95 19.59 7.82
N LYS A 576 -1.64 19.48 6.53
CA LYS A 576 -1.36 20.59 5.63
C LYS A 576 -2.27 20.54 4.41
N VAL A 577 -2.73 21.67 3.92
CA VAL A 577 -3.59 21.75 2.71
C VAL A 577 -2.83 22.42 1.60
N ILE A 578 -2.78 21.79 0.43
CA ILE A 578 -2.03 22.27 -0.74
C ILE A 578 -3.00 22.36 -1.92
N SER A 579 -3.30 23.56 -2.39
CA SER A 579 -4.30 23.79 -3.45
C SER A 579 -3.82 24.80 -4.50
N GLY A 580 -4.33 24.66 -5.73
CA GLY A 580 -4.17 25.68 -6.79
C GLY A 580 -5.10 26.89 -6.63
N ASP A 581 -6.04 26.84 -5.69
CA ASP A 581 -7.03 27.91 -5.48
C ASP A 581 -6.48 29.07 -4.62
N ASN A 582 -7.26 30.14 -4.51
CA ASN A 582 -6.92 31.29 -3.68
C ASN A 582 -6.70 30.86 -2.21
N PRO A 583 -5.60 31.25 -1.55
CA PRO A 583 -5.26 30.80 -0.19
C PRO A 583 -6.29 31.15 0.87
N ILE A 584 -6.98 32.28 0.73
CA ILE A 584 -8.02 32.74 1.66
C ILE A 584 -9.22 31.77 1.60
N THR A 585 -9.69 31.44 0.39
CA THR A 585 -10.77 30.46 0.18
C THR A 585 -10.40 29.08 0.76
N VAL A 586 -9.16 28.63 0.52
CA VAL A 586 -8.67 27.35 1.05
C VAL A 586 -8.60 27.36 2.57
N SER A 587 -8.15 28.48 3.17
CA SER A 587 -8.10 28.67 4.63
C SER A 587 -9.50 28.58 5.26
N ARG A 588 -10.53 29.19 4.63
CA ARG A 588 -11.91 29.11 5.14
C ARG A 588 -12.52 27.71 5.05
N ILE A 589 -12.22 27.00 3.96
CA ILE A 589 -12.63 25.59 3.84
C ILE A 589 -11.92 24.73 4.91
N ALA A 590 -10.63 24.97 5.16
CA ALA A 590 -9.86 24.30 6.20
C ALA A 590 -10.40 24.57 7.61
N GLU A 591 -10.81 25.83 7.90
CA GLU A 591 -11.49 26.20 9.15
C GLU A 591 -12.77 25.42 9.36
N ARG A 592 -13.66 25.41 8.36
CA ARG A 592 -14.96 24.70 8.39
C ARG A 592 -14.76 23.18 8.53
N ALA A 593 -13.69 22.63 7.95
CA ALA A 593 -13.30 21.23 8.07
C ALA A 593 -12.63 20.91 9.41
N GLY A 594 -12.27 21.91 10.24
CA GLY A 594 -11.69 21.73 11.57
C GLY A 594 -10.16 21.53 11.59
N ILE A 595 -9.44 22.03 10.58
CA ILE A 595 -7.97 21.99 10.52
C ILE A 595 -7.37 23.07 11.43
N ASP A 596 -6.40 22.69 12.27
CA ASP A 596 -5.70 23.61 13.16
C ASP A 596 -4.76 24.54 12.37
N ASN A 597 -4.50 25.73 12.92
CA ASN A 597 -3.62 26.74 12.30
C ASN A 597 -4.04 27.14 10.87
N TYR A 598 -5.32 27.03 10.51
CA TYR A 598 -5.86 27.42 9.22
C TYR A 598 -5.54 28.89 8.85
N HIS A 599 -5.34 29.78 9.84
CA HIS A 599 -4.94 31.17 9.67
C HIS A 599 -3.49 31.35 9.17
N LYS A 600 -2.64 30.29 9.25
CA LYS A 600 -1.30 30.29 8.68
C LYS A 600 -1.36 29.87 7.20
N TYR A 601 -1.76 30.78 6.35
CA TYR A 601 -1.85 30.56 4.91
C TYR A 601 -0.90 31.44 4.11
N ILE A 602 -0.49 31.00 2.92
CA ILE A 602 0.37 31.71 1.98
C ILE A 602 -0.04 31.45 0.54
N SER A 603 0.14 32.48 -0.34
CA SER A 603 0.12 32.31 -1.79
C SER A 603 1.52 32.02 -2.29
N LEU A 604 1.66 30.95 -3.09
CA LEU A 604 2.93 30.60 -3.74
C LEU A 604 2.98 31.03 -5.23
N GLU A 605 2.03 31.86 -5.67
CA GLU A 605 2.04 32.41 -7.02
C GLU A 605 3.32 33.24 -7.25
N GLY A 606 4.14 32.88 -8.24
CA GLY A 606 5.41 33.56 -8.54
C GLY A 606 6.53 33.34 -7.50
N ALA A 607 6.31 32.55 -6.45
CA ALA A 607 7.30 32.30 -5.42
C ALA A 607 8.49 31.49 -5.96
N SER A 608 9.70 31.91 -5.58
CA SER A 608 10.94 31.18 -5.90
C SER A 608 11.04 29.87 -5.10
N GLU A 609 11.86 28.93 -5.57
CA GLU A 609 12.10 27.66 -4.87
C GLU A 609 12.53 27.85 -3.40
N LYS A 610 13.37 28.85 -3.13
CA LYS A 610 13.84 29.15 -1.76
C LYS A 610 12.69 29.62 -0.85
N GLU A 611 11.74 30.38 -1.37
CA GLU A 611 10.56 30.81 -0.62
C GLU A 611 9.61 29.64 -0.36
N VAL A 612 9.40 28.74 -1.34
CA VAL A 612 8.61 27.51 -1.17
C VAL A 612 9.21 26.62 -0.08
N ILE A 613 10.54 26.46 -0.06
CA ILE A 613 11.24 25.69 0.98
C ILE A 613 11.01 26.27 2.37
N ARG A 614 11.11 27.60 2.55
CA ARG A 614 10.83 28.24 3.85
C ARG A 614 9.36 28.08 4.24
N ALA A 615 8.46 28.31 3.31
CA ALA A 615 7.02 28.22 3.55
C ALA A 615 6.58 26.83 4.03
N ALA A 616 7.23 25.75 3.58
CA ALA A 616 6.86 24.38 3.93
C ALA A 616 6.80 24.10 5.44
N GLU A 617 7.61 24.80 6.26
CA GLU A 617 7.63 24.64 7.72
C GLU A 617 6.69 25.60 8.44
N GLU A 618 6.61 26.85 7.97
CA GLU A 618 5.94 27.94 8.67
C GLU A 618 4.41 27.90 8.48
N PHE A 619 3.93 27.49 7.32
CA PHE A 619 2.53 27.56 6.94
C PHE A 619 1.83 26.20 6.95
N THR A 620 0.51 26.25 7.16
CA THR A 620 -0.40 25.09 7.14
C THR A 620 -1.17 25.00 5.84
N ILE A 621 -1.53 26.16 5.26
CA ILE A 621 -2.36 26.25 4.07
C ILE A 621 -1.55 26.91 2.95
N PHE A 622 -1.49 26.27 1.80
CA PHE A 622 -0.79 26.74 0.62
C PHE A 622 -1.79 26.91 -0.51
N GLY A 623 -1.91 28.14 -1.01
CA GLY A 623 -2.76 28.48 -2.15
C GLY A 623 -1.96 28.89 -3.38
N ARG A 624 -2.60 28.88 -4.58
CA ARG A 624 -1.99 29.19 -5.87
C ARG A 624 -0.72 28.39 -6.16
N VAL A 625 -0.72 27.11 -5.75
CA VAL A 625 0.45 26.23 -5.83
C VAL A 625 0.51 25.57 -7.21
N SER A 626 1.65 25.70 -7.89
CA SER A 626 1.94 24.98 -9.13
C SER A 626 2.30 23.51 -8.89
N PRO A 627 2.23 22.62 -9.90
CA PRO A 627 2.61 21.22 -9.76
C PRO A 627 4.05 21.01 -9.27
N ILE A 628 5.00 21.83 -9.73
CA ILE A 628 6.40 21.79 -9.30
C ILE A 628 6.52 22.21 -7.84
N GLN A 629 5.86 23.28 -7.44
CA GLN A 629 5.87 23.75 -6.05
C GLN A 629 5.22 22.72 -5.10
N LYS A 630 4.15 22.00 -5.51
CA LYS A 630 3.59 20.86 -4.76
C LYS A 630 4.67 19.80 -4.48
N LYS A 631 5.47 19.44 -5.49
CA LYS A 631 6.60 18.51 -5.34
C LYS A 631 7.66 19.03 -4.36
N ILE A 632 8.09 20.30 -4.50
CA ILE A 632 9.12 20.90 -3.64
C ILE A 632 8.68 20.93 -2.17
N LEU A 633 7.41 21.28 -1.89
CA LEU A 633 6.85 21.23 -0.54
C LEU A 633 7.00 19.84 0.10
N ILE A 634 6.59 18.79 -0.64
CA ILE A 634 6.71 17.40 -0.16
C ILE A 634 8.18 17.01 0.06
N GLN A 635 9.07 17.34 -0.90
CA GLN A 635 10.51 17.06 -0.79
C GLN A 635 11.13 17.73 0.44
N THR A 636 10.78 18.98 0.69
CA THR A 636 11.27 19.74 1.85
C THR A 636 10.83 19.11 3.17
N MET A 637 9.56 18.76 3.30
CA MET A 637 9.05 18.10 4.53
C MET A 637 9.75 16.77 4.77
N LYS A 638 10.01 15.97 3.72
CA LYS A 638 10.76 14.70 3.82
C LYS A 638 12.23 14.94 4.18
N ALA A 639 12.89 15.94 3.59
CA ALA A 639 14.28 16.30 3.92
C ALA A 639 14.44 16.70 5.39
N ASN A 640 13.40 17.28 6.00
CA ASN A 640 13.33 17.62 7.43
C ASN A 640 12.97 16.39 8.33
N GLY A 641 13.00 15.18 7.77
CA GLY A 641 12.82 13.91 8.49
C GLY A 641 11.37 13.53 8.75
N ARG A 642 10.39 14.22 8.15
CA ARG A 642 8.97 13.89 8.26
C ARG A 642 8.60 12.72 7.34
N THR A 643 7.63 11.93 7.77
CA THR A 643 7.01 10.88 6.95
C THR A 643 5.71 11.42 6.38
N VAL A 644 5.72 11.70 5.07
CA VAL A 644 4.67 12.48 4.41
C VAL A 644 3.72 11.59 3.61
N ALA A 645 2.41 11.71 3.89
CA ALA A 645 1.36 11.21 3.00
C ALA A 645 0.76 12.37 2.18
N MET A 646 0.43 12.11 0.91
CA MET A 646 -0.22 13.06 0.02
C MET A 646 -1.49 12.47 -0.57
N THR A 647 -2.60 13.22 -0.51
CA THR A 647 -3.82 12.90 -1.26
C THR A 647 -3.95 13.82 -2.46
N GLY A 648 -4.43 13.31 -3.58
CA GLY A 648 -4.70 14.09 -4.77
C GLY A 648 -5.56 13.32 -5.75
N ASP A 649 -6.36 14.05 -6.55
CA ASP A 649 -7.27 13.47 -7.56
C ASP A 649 -7.00 13.99 -8.97
N GLY A 650 -6.23 15.08 -9.10
CA GLY A 650 -5.92 15.76 -10.34
C GLY A 650 -4.62 15.33 -11.04
N VAL A 651 -4.49 15.67 -12.30
CA VAL A 651 -3.24 15.52 -13.08
C VAL A 651 -2.13 16.39 -12.47
N ASN A 652 -2.48 17.54 -11.89
CA ASN A 652 -1.56 18.48 -11.25
C ASN A 652 -0.87 17.95 -9.98
N ASP A 653 -1.40 16.86 -9.41
CA ASP A 653 -0.87 16.25 -8.18
C ASP A 653 0.16 15.15 -8.43
N ILE A 654 0.32 14.71 -9.68
CA ILE A 654 1.14 13.55 -10.07
C ILE A 654 2.56 13.63 -9.50
N LEU A 655 3.22 14.80 -9.61
CA LEU A 655 4.59 14.98 -9.16
C LEU A 655 4.69 14.89 -7.62
N ALA A 656 3.72 15.47 -6.91
CA ALA A 656 3.64 15.41 -5.45
C ALA A 656 3.29 14.00 -4.95
N LEU A 657 2.34 13.31 -5.62
CA LEU A 657 1.95 11.93 -5.32
C LEU A 657 3.12 10.95 -5.49
N LYS A 658 3.94 11.12 -6.54
CA LYS A 658 5.17 10.32 -6.74
C LYS A 658 6.25 10.58 -5.69
N GLU A 659 6.34 11.82 -5.22
CA GLU A 659 7.37 12.22 -4.27
C GLU A 659 7.05 11.79 -2.84
N ALA A 660 5.78 11.74 -2.46
CA ALA A 660 5.33 11.38 -1.11
C ALA A 660 5.75 9.96 -0.70
N ASP A 661 5.97 9.73 0.61
CA ASP A 661 6.26 8.40 1.15
C ASP A 661 5.05 7.46 0.98
N THR A 662 3.84 8.02 1.04
CA THR A 662 2.59 7.32 0.70
C THR A 662 1.67 8.28 -0.05
N SER A 663 1.13 7.82 -1.18
CA SER A 663 0.17 8.58 -1.97
C SER A 663 -1.17 7.88 -2.06
N ILE A 664 -2.23 8.67 -2.02
CA ILE A 664 -3.62 8.22 -1.99
C ILE A 664 -4.40 8.97 -3.05
N ALA A 665 -5.10 8.23 -3.93
CA ALA A 665 -6.02 8.79 -4.91
C ALA A 665 -7.46 8.37 -4.64
N MET A 666 -8.40 9.20 -5.09
CA MET A 666 -9.82 8.87 -5.13
C MET A 666 -10.15 8.14 -6.43
N ALA A 667 -11.07 7.18 -6.42
CA ALA A 667 -11.50 6.49 -7.65
C ALA A 667 -12.18 7.43 -8.65
N SER A 668 -12.85 8.49 -8.16
CA SER A 668 -13.42 9.57 -8.99
C SER A 668 -12.37 10.49 -9.63
N GLY A 669 -11.12 10.44 -9.18
CA GLY A 669 -10.03 11.25 -9.69
C GLY A 669 -9.54 10.81 -11.08
N SER A 670 -8.56 11.54 -11.62
CA SER A 670 -7.97 11.25 -12.94
C SER A 670 -7.30 9.88 -12.97
N ASP A 671 -7.30 9.24 -14.14
CA ASP A 671 -6.58 7.99 -14.38
C ASP A 671 -5.08 8.15 -14.01
N ALA A 672 -4.54 9.33 -14.25
CA ALA A 672 -3.18 9.71 -13.93
C ALA A 672 -2.87 9.61 -12.43
N ALA A 673 -3.69 10.24 -11.59
CA ALA A 673 -3.53 10.22 -10.14
C ALA A 673 -3.68 8.78 -9.60
N ARG A 674 -4.68 8.03 -10.12
CA ARG A 674 -4.88 6.61 -9.72
C ARG A 674 -3.69 5.73 -10.07
N ASN A 675 -3.12 5.89 -11.26
CA ASN A 675 -2.01 5.03 -11.73
C ASN A 675 -0.69 5.25 -10.98
N VAL A 676 -0.44 6.45 -10.48
CA VAL A 676 0.80 6.77 -9.75
C VAL A 676 0.68 6.61 -8.25
N SER A 677 -0.53 6.53 -7.71
CA SER A 677 -0.78 6.46 -6.27
C SER A 677 -0.53 5.05 -5.72
N HIS A 678 -0.07 4.98 -4.48
CA HIS A 678 0.17 3.72 -3.77
C HIS A 678 -1.15 3.07 -3.29
N LEU A 679 -2.17 3.90 -3.03
CA LEU A 679 -3.50 3.51 -2.56
C LEU A 679 -4.57 4.22 -3.39
N VAL A 680 -5.68 3.51 -3.67
CA VAL A 680 -6.86 4.11 -4.31
C VAL A 680 -8.09 3.81 -3.46
N LEU A 681 -8.80 4.85 -3.03
CA LEU A 681 -10.08 4.75 -2.32
C LEU A 681 -11.19 4.54 -3.34
N LEU A 682 -11.70 3.30 -3.46
CA LEU A 682 -12.67 2.91 -4.49
C LEU A 682 -14.06 3.52 -4.29
N ASP A 683 -14.40 3.85 -3.06
CA ASP A 683 -15.62 4.59 -2.70
C ASP A 683 -15.46 6.12 -2.85
N SER A 684 -14.27 6.58 -3.24
CA SER A 684 -13.92 8.01 -3.30
C SER A 684 -14.21 8.75 -1.99
N ASN A 685 -14.18 8.04 -0.85
CA ASN A 685 -14.52 8.59 0.45
C ASN A 685 -13.30 8.75 1.36
N PHE A 686 -13.01 10.01 1.73
CA PHE A 686 -11.91 10.35 2.62
C PHE A 686 -12.03 9.70 4.02
N SER A 687 -13.26 9.44 4.50
CA SER A 687 -13.50 8.77 5.80
C SER A 687 -13.03 7.31 5.87
N SER A 688 -12.67 6.71 4.73
CA SER A 688 -12.02 5.40 4.70
C SER A 688 -10.56 5.43 5.17
N MET A 689 -9.89 6.59 5.17
CA MET A 689 -8.49 6.76 5.56
C MET A 689 -8.16 6.33 7.00
N PRO A 690 -8.93 6.68 8.04
CA PRO A 690 -8.72 6.18 9.40
C PRO A 690 -8.64 4.66 9.49
N LYS A 691 -9.45 3.93 8.72
CA LYS A 691 -9.43 2.47 8.66
C LYS A 691 -8.12 1.96 8.07
N VAL A 692 -7.60 2.62 7.04
CA VAL A 692 -6.32 2.26 6.40
C VAL A 692 -5.15 2.47 7.36
N VAL A 693 -5.09 3.60 8.07
CA VAL A 693 -4.07 3.88 9.09
C VAL A 693 -4.14 2.88 10.24
N SER A 694 -5.36 2.59 10.72
CA SER A 694 -5.61 1.61 11.79
C SER A 694 -5.12 0.22 11.39
N GLU A 695 -5.36 -0.20 10.15
CA GLU A 695 -4.91 -1.50 9.63
C GLU A 695 -3.37 -1.55 9.53
N GLY A 696 -2.74 -0.47 9.07
CA GLY A 696 -1.28 -0.36 9.05
C GLY A 696 -0.66 -0.46 10.45
N ARG A 697 -1.24 0.24 11.44
CA ARG A 697 -0.81 0.16 12.86
C ARG A 697 -0.98 -1.25 13.41
N ARG A 698 -2.09 -1.92 13.08
CA ARG A 698 -2.33 -3.31 13.46
C ARG A 698 -1.22 -4.22 12.96
N VAL A 699 -0.90 -4.14 11.66
CA VAL A 699 0.13 -4.97 11.03
C VAL A 699 1.48 -4.78 11.72
N ILE A 700 1.96 -3.53 11.87
CA ILE A 700 3.29 -3.25 12.44
C ILE A 700 3.36 -3.67 13.90
N ASN A 701 2.37 -3.29 14.73
CA ASN A 701 2.37 -3.62 16.15
C ASN A 701 2.31 -5.13 16.38
N ASN A 702 1.50 -5.85 15.61
CA ASN A 702 1.37 -7.30 15.76
C ASN A 702 2.62 -8.02 15.26
N VAL A 703 3.22 -7.59 14.14
CA VAL A 703 4.51 -8.14 13.68
C VAL A 703 5.61 -7.89 14.71
N GLN A 704 5.65 -6.74 15.37
CA GLN A 704 6.62 -6.45 16.43
C GLN A 704 6.45 -7.39 17.63
N LYS A 705 5.20 -7.66 18.05
CA LYS A 705 4.90 -8.60 19.14
C LYS A 705 5.36 -10.01 18.80
N VAL A 706 4.97 -10.50 17.63
CA VAL A 706 5.34 -11.82 17.12
C VAL A 706 6.86 -11.96 17.01
N ALA A 707 7.53 -10.98 16.42
CA ALA A 707 8.99 -10.96 16.28
C ALA A 707 9.71 -11.02 17.64
N THR A 708 9.15 -10.38 18.68
CA THR A 708 9.71 -10.46 20.04
C THR A 708 9.72 -11.88 20.58
N LEU A 709 8.65 -12.67 20.38
CA LEU A 709 8.58 -14.07 20.82
C LEU A 709 9.63 -14.92 20.11
N PHE A 710 9.72 -14.82 18.78
CA PHE A 710 10.73 -15.57 18.00
C PHE A 710 12.16 -15.21 18.41
N LEU A 711 12.45 -13.90 18.54
CA LEU A 711 13.80 -13.45 18.88
C LEU A 711 14.20 -13.83 20.30
N THR A 712 13.28 -13.92 21.26
CA THR A 712 13.59 -14.40 22.60
C THR A 712 14.21 -15.80 22.53
N LYS A 713 13.58 -16.74 21.79
CA LYS A 713 14.11 -18.10 21.57
C LYS A 713 15.47 -18.07 20.86
N THR A 714 15.56 -17.33 19.76
CA THR A 714 16.79 -17.24 18.97
C THR A 714 17.97 -16.72 19.80
N ILE A 715 17.77 -15.63 20.57
CA ILE A 715 18.83 -15.01 21.38
C ILE A 715 19.30 -15.95 22.48
N PHE A 716 18.38 -16.55 23.25
CA PHE A 716 18.83 -17.47 24.31
C PHE A 716 19.50 -18.70 23.73
N SER A 717 19.05 -19.26 22.58
CA SER A 717 19.69 -20.41 21.97
C SER A 717 21.11 -20.10 21.48
N ILE A 718 21.35 -18.92 20.90
CA ILE A 718 22.68 -18.46 20.52
C ILE A 718 23.58 -18.32 21.75
N MET A 719 23.10 -17.64 22.80
CA MET A 719 23.88 -17.43 24.02
C MET A 719 24.20 -18.72 24.72
N LEU A 720 23.22 -19.63 24.81
CA LEU A 720 23.41 -20.97 25.42
C LEU A 720 24.41 -21.81 24.62
N SER A 721 24.42 -21.68 23.27
CA SER A 721 25.43 -22.31 22.42
C SER A 721 26.83 -21.79 22.70
N PHE A 722 27.03 -20.48 22.90
CA PHE A 722 28.33 -19.93 23.29
C PHE A 722 28.78 -20.44 24.67
N ILE A 723 27.85 -20.56 25.63
CA ILE A 723 28.15 -21.12 26.96
C ILE A 723 28.56 -22.61 26.82
N THR A 724 27.84 -23.38 26.02
CA THR A 724 28.17 -24.81 25.78
C THR A 724 29.54 -24.94 25.10
N ILE A 725 29.83 -24.06 24.10
CA ILE A 725 31.16 -24.01 23.47
C ILE A 725 32.26 -23.73 24.51
N TYR A 726 32.07 -22.70 25.35
CA TYR A 726 33.03 -22.38 26.41
C TYR A 726 33.24 -23.54 27.37
N LEU A 727 32.16 -24.18 27.84
CA LEU A 727 32.25 -25.38 28.70
C LEU A 727 32.90 -26.55 28.00
N GLY A 728 32.60 -26.78 26.71
CA GLY A 728 33.21 -27.85 25.92
C GLY A 728 34.71 -27.70 25.76
N VAL A 729 35.21 -26.49 25.57
CA VAL A 729 36.64 -26.17 25.48
C VAL A 729 37.34 -26.37 26.86
N THR A 730 36.66 -26.06 27.97
CA THR A 730 37.27 -26.07 29.32
C THR A 730 37.13 -27.41 30.02
N THR A 731 36.07 -28.20 29.74
CA THR A 731 35.78 -29.44 30.50
C THR A 731 35.75 -30.70 29.61
N SER A 732 35.83 -30.55 28.29
CA SER A 732 35.75 -31.62 27.29
C SER A 732 34.45 -32.48 27.33
N ASN A 733 33.48 -32.14 28.13
CA ASN A 733 32.23 -32.90 28.39
C ASN A 733 30.98 -32.01 28.42
N ALA A 734 30.83 -31.10 27.52
CA ALA A 734 29.64 -30.28 27.48
C ALA A 734 28.80 -30.54 26.21
N THR A 735 27.52 -30.81 26.40
CA THR A 735 26.52 -30.92 25.31
C THR A 735 25.51 -29.77 25.40
N TYR A 736 24.97 -29.33 24.26
CA TYR A 736 23.88 -28.35 24.29
C TYR A 736 22.65 -28.97 24.97
N PRO A 737 22.06 -28.31 25.98
CA PRO A 737 21.17 -28.99 26.92
C PRO A 737 19.73 -29.18 26.44
N ILE A 738 19.37 -28.71 25.25
CA ILE A 738 17.99 -28.75 24.73
C ILE A 738 17.98 -29.51 23.42
N SER A 739 17.31 -30.66 23.35
CA SER A 739 17.10 -31.45 22.14
C SER A 739 15.99 -30.83 21.24
N PRO A 740 15.87 -31.21 19.95
CA PRO A 740 14.77 -30.78 19.07
C PRO A 740 13.37 -31.05 19.65
N ALA A 741 13.15 -32.20 20.27
CA ALA A 741 11.89 -32.58 20.92
C ALA A 741 11.53 -31.63 22.08
N GLN A 742 12.52 -31.22 22.85
CA GLN A 742 12.38 -30.36 24.01
C GLN A 742 12.11 -28.88 23.64
N LEU A 743 12.31 -28.46 22.38
CA LEU A 743 11.91 -27.12 21.88
C LEU A 743 10.41 -27.05 21.55
N ILE A 744 9.72 -28.17 21.35
CA ILE A 744 8.32 -28.23 20.94
C ILE A 744 7.38 -27.46 21.89
N PRO A 745 7.47 -27.57 23.23
CA PRO A 745 6.63 -26.80 24.13
C PRO A 745 6.73 -25.27 23.89
N ILE A 746 7.94 -24.76 23.69
CA ILE A 746 8.18 -23.35 23.39
C ILE A 746 7.59 -23.00 22.02
N ASP A 747 7.84 -23.85 21.00
CA ASP A 747 7.39 -23.60 19.63
C ASP A 747 5.85 -23.66 19.48
N TRP A 748 5.15 -24.51 20.23
CA TRP A 748 3.71 -24.65 20.14
C TRP A 748 2.96 -23.69 21.05
N PHE A 749 3.29 -23.68 22.36
CA PHE A 749 2.51 -22.97 23.37
C PHE A 749 2.90 -21.49 23.53
N VAL A 750 4.11 -21.12 23.14
CA VAL A 750 4.56 -19.71 23.26
C VAL A 750 4.63 -19.01 21.90
N ILE A 751 5.16 -19.67 20.88
CA ILE A 751 5.47 -19.03 19.61
C ILE A 751 4.38 -19.30 18.56
N GLY A 752 4.17 -20.56 18.15
CA GLY A 752 3.37 -20.89 16.96
C GLY A 752 1.91 -20.45 17.06
N ILE A 753 1.14 -21.06 17.98
CA ILE A 753 -0.28 -20.76 18.16
C ILE A 753 -0.49 -19.30 18.60
N PRO A 754 0.22 -18.79 19.63
CA PRO A 754 0.03 -17.40 20.05
C PRO A 754 0.39 -16.38 18.96
N SER A 755 1.49 -16.59 18.23
CA SER A 755 1.91 -15.66 17.18
C SER A 755 0.89 -15.57 16.04
N PHE A 756 0.30 -16.70 15.65
CA PHE A 756 -0.75 -16.72 14.64
C PHE A 756 -1.98 -15.92 15.07
N LEU A 757 -2.48 -16.17 16.30
CA LEU A 757 -3.66 -15.47 16.82
C LEU A 757 -3.39 -13.98 17.06
N LEU A 758 -2.22 -13.62 17.63
CA LEU A 758 -1.81 -12.23 17.84
C LEU A 758 -1.62 -11.46 16.52
N ALA A 759 -1.17 -12.12 15.43
CA ALA A 759 -1.03 -11.49 14.12
C ALA A 759 -2.37 -11.06 13.51
N LEU A 760 -3.46 -11.73 13.84
CA LEU A 760 -4.81 -11.45 13.35
C LEU A 760 -5.60 -10.46 14.21
N GLU A 761 -5.13 -10.16 15.41
CA GLU A 761 -5.84 -9.36 16.39
C GLU A 761 -5.88 -7.87 16.01
N TYR A 762 -6.99 -7.18 16.38
CA TYR A 762 -7.12 -5.73 16.25
C TYR A 762 -6.17 -4.98 17.20
N ASN A 763 -5.39 -4.04 16.69
CA ASN A 763 -4.40 -3.28 17.46
C ASN A 763 -4.14 -1.92 16.82
N ASN A 764 -4.82 -0.89 17.30
CA ASN A 764 -4.70 0.49 16.78
C ASN A 764 -3.76 1.39 17.61
N ASN A 765 -2.92 0.81 18.48
CA ASN A 765 -2.01 1.61 19.29
C ASN A 765 -1.02 2.39 18.41
N LYS A 766 -0.66 3.61 18.83
CA LYS A 766 0.38 4.40 18.17
C LYS A 766 1.70 3.61 18.11
N ILE A 767 2.33 3.62 16.96
CA ILE A 767 3.61 2.91 16.76
C ILE A 767 4.70 3.59 17.58
N LYS A 768 5.50 2.79 18.27
CA LYS A 768 6.68 3.30 18.99
C LYS A 768 7.70 3.85 18.00
N SER A 769 8.11 5.10 18.19
CA SER A 769 9.16 5.72 17.38
C SER A 769 10.50 4.97 17.54
N GLY A 770 11.37 5.09 16.53
CA GLY A 770 12.71 4.52 16.54
C GLY A 770 12.88 3.30 15.61
N ASN A 771 14.10 2.74 15.60
CA ASN A 771 14.45 1.62 14.75
C ASN A 771 13.67 0.36 15.15
N PHE A 772 12.90 -0.19 14.21
CA PHE A 772 12.06 -1.38 14.38
C PHE A 772 12.83 -2.57 14.98
N LEU A 773 14.00 -2.88 14.42
CA LEU A 773 14.83 -4.01 14.87
C LEU A 773 15.33 -3.81 16.30
N PHE A 774 15.79 -2.61 16.63
CA PHE A 774 16.27 -2.28 17.98
C PHE A 774 15.14 -2.43 19.02
N ASN A 775 13.94 -1.99 18.70
CA ASN A 775 12.78 -2.11 19.59
C ASN A 775 12.42 -3.59 19.87
N ILE A 776 12.52 -4.46 18.87
CA ILE A 776 12.26 -5.90 19.03
C ILE A 776 13.35 -6.54 19.91
N ILE A 777 14.63 -6.30 19.61
CA ILE A 777 15.75 -6.85 20.39
C ILE A 777 15.65 -6.38 21.85
N LYS A 778 15.40 -5.10 22.10
CA LYS A 778 15.22 -4.55 23.44
C LYS A 778 14.08 -5.22 24.22
N SER A 779 13.02 -5.61 23.52
CA SER A 779 11.86 -6.30 24.12
C SER A 779 12.11 -7.78 24.37
N ALA A 780 12.91 -8.44 23.53
CA ALA A 780 13.22 -9.88 23.61
C ALA A 780 14.35 -10.19 24.60
N LEU A 781 15.35 -9.31 24.70
CA LEU A 781 16.58 -9.50 25.45
C LEU A 781 16.36 -9.86 26.94
N PRO A 782 15.44 -9.21 27.70
CA PRO A 782 15.23 -9.56 29.10
C PRO A 782 14.76 -11.00 29.34
N GLY A 783 13.88 -11.50 28.46
CA GLY A 783 13.44 -12.90 28.53
C GLY A 783 14.57 -13.86 28.20
N ALA A 784 15.33 -13.58 27.16
CA ALA A 784 16.47 -14.41 26.77
C ALA A 784 17.55 -14.45 27.87
N LEU A 785 17.91 -13.32 28.44
CA LEU A 785 18.87 -13.26 29.57
C LEU A 785 18.35 -13.99 30.81
N ALA A 786 17.05 -13.93 31.08
CA ALA A 786 16.48 -14.66 32.21
C ALA A 786 16.64 -16.20 32.01
N VAL A 787 16.42 -16.72 30.81
CA VAL A 787 16.67 -18.13 30.48
C VAL A 787 18.14 -18.49 30.70
N ILE A 788 19.06 -17.64 30.28
CA ILE A 788 20.49 -17.85 30.45
C ILE A 788 20.89 -17.88 31.93
N ILE A 789 20.44 -16.87 32.70
CA ILE A 789 20.73 -16.77 34.13
C ILE A 789 20.24 -18.04 34.88
N THR A 790 19.01 -18.47 34.59
CA THR A 790 18.45 -19.68 35.22
C THR A 790 19.16 -20.94 34.75
N SER A 791 19.55 -21.06 33.48
CA SER A 791 20.32 -22.20 32.98
C SER A 791 21.71 -22.27 33.62
N VAL A 792 22.42 -21.16 33.74
CA VAL A 792 23.71 -21.11 34.43
C VAL A 792 23.57 -21.47 35.92
N LEU A 793 22.49 -21.00 36.56
CA LEU A 793 22.19 -21.36 37.96
C LEU A 793 21.95 -22.84 38.15
N ILE A 794 21.24 -23.51 37.22
CA ILE A 794 21.04 -24.95 37.23
C ILE A 794 22.38 -25.68 37.11
N TYR A 795 23.25 -25.30 36.19
CA TYR A 795 24.58 -25.89 36.04
C TYR A 795 25.46 -25.65 37.26
N TRP A 796 25.38 -24.49 37.90
CA TRP A 796 26.18 -24.17 39.10
C TRP A 796 25.71 -24.94 40.34
N LEU A 797 24.39 -25.12 40.49
CA LEU A 797 23.81 -25.83 41.66
C LEU A 797 23.63 -27.33 41.46
N LYS A 798 23.89 -27.89 40.28
CA LYS A 798 23.72 -29.31 40.02
C LYS A 798 24.55 -30.19 40.98
N THR A 799 25.79 -29.82 41.30
CA THR A 799 26.66 -30.56 42.19
C THR A 799 26.21 -30.49 43.65
N PRO A 800 25.91 -29.31 44.23
CA PRO A 800 25.37 -29.24 45.60
C PRO A 800 24.00 -29.94 45.78
N LEU A 801 23.20 -30.04 44.71
CA LEU A 801 21.88 -30.70 44.76
C LEU A 801 21.93 -32.19 44.36
N GLU A 802 23.13 -32.73 44.11
CA GLU A 802 23.36 -34.13 43.69
C GLU A 802 22.59 -34.52 42.41
N ILE A 803 22.40 -33.58 41.48
CA ILE A 803 21.74 -33.82 40.19
C ILE A 803 22.79 -34.31 39.20
N THR A 804 22.80 -35.62 38.96
CA THR A 804 23.79 -36.28 38.08
C THR A 804 23.24 -36.67 36.70
N ASP A 805 21.91 -36.73 36.55
CA ASP A 805 21.28 -37.13 35.32
C ASP A 805 21.10 -35.96 34.36
N ASP A 806 21.70 -36.01 33.18
CA ASP A 806 21.63 -34.97 32.15
C ASP A 806 20.21 -34.80 31.62
N ARG A 807 19.35 -35.82 31.65
CA ARG A 807 17.93 -35.68 31.25
C ARG A 807 17.15 -34.85 32.26
N VAL A 808 17.45 -34.97 33.54
CA VAL A 808 16.87 -34.13 34.59
C VAL A 808 17.32 -32.67 34.41
N ILE A 809 18.62 -32.46 34.18
CA ILE A 809 19.18 -31.11 33.97
C ILE A 809 18.48 -30.44 32.79
N SER A 810 18.39 -31.14 31.64
CA SER A 810 17.70 -30.59 30.44
C SER A 810 16.21 -30.34 30.69
N THR A 811 15.53 -31.19 31.46
CA THR A 811 14.13 -31.03 31.87
C THR A 811 13.93 -29.75 32.68
N LEU A 812 14.77 -29.50 33.70
CA LEU A 812 14.73 -28.29 34.51
C LEU A 812 14.92 -27.04 33.64
N ILE A 813 15.89 -27.07 32.71
CA ILE A 813 16.16 -25.97 31.77
C ILE A 813 14.95 -25.72 30.86
N VAL A 814 14.37 -26.78 30.29
CA VAL A 814 13.26 -26.65 29.32
C VAL A 814 11.98 -26.13 29.97
N ILE A 815 11.60 -26.67 31.15
CA ILE A 815 10.41 -26.23 31.87
C ILE A 815 10.58 -24.76 32.30
N THR A 816 11.74 -24.39 32.82
CA THR A 816 12.04 -23.02 33.23
C THR A 816 12.07 -22.06 32.04
N ALA A 817 12.73 -22.44 30.93
CA ALA A 817 12.79 -21.64 29.72
C ALA A 817 11.40 -21.45 29.09
N THR A 818 10.55 -22.49 29.09
CA THR A 818 9.17 -22.38 28.62
C THR A 818 8.34 -21.46 29.50
N THR A 819 8.48 -21.57 30.83
CA THR A 819 7.79 -20.69 31.79
C THR A 819 8.21 -19.25 31.63
N ILE A 820 9.52 -18.96 31.51
CA ILE A 820 10.06 -17.63 31.22
C ILE A 820 9.47 -17.09 29.89
N SER A 821 9.43 -17.94 28.86
CA SER A 821 8.87 -17.57 27.56
C SER A 821 7.36 -17.31 27.62
N LEU A 822 6.59 -18.01 28.44
CA LEU A 822 5.19 -17.71 28.75
C LEU A 822 5.04 -16.35 29.48
N ILE A 823 5.95 -15.99 30.38
CA ILE A 823 5.97 -14.66 31.01
C ILE A 823 6.25 -13.58 29.95
N VAL A 824 7.13 -13.85 28.97
CA VAL A 824 7.34 -12.93 27.82
C VAL A 824 6.07 -12.82 26.98
N LEU A 825 5.37 -13.93 26.71
CA LEU A 825 4.08 -13.93 26.02
C LEU A 825 3.03 -13.07 26.77
N TYR A 826 2.94 -13.20 28.08
CA TYR A 826 2.08 -12.38 28.94
C TYR A 826 2.40 -10.88 28.76
N ARG A 827 3.68 -10.50 28.86
CA ARG A 827 4.13 -9.09 28.70
C ARG A 827 3.84 -8.53 27.32
N VAL A 828 4.09 -9.31 26.27
CA VAL A 828 3.83 -8.92 24.87
C VAL A 828 2.33 -8.80 24.59
N SER A 829 1.52 -9.61 25.25
CA SER A 829 0.06 -9.59 25.12
C SER A 829 -0.62 -8.49 25.95
N SER A 830 0.10 -7.88 26.91
CA SER A 830 -0.44 -6.81 27.75
C SER A 830 -0.72 -5.50 26.96
N PRO A 831 -1.82 -4.78 27.27
CA PRO A 831 -2.89 -5.10 28.22
C PRO A 831 -3.76 -6.26 27.74
N LEU A 832 -4.14 -7.13 28.70
CA LEU A 832 -4.92 -8.34 28.40
C LEU A 832 -6.41 -8.00 28.22
N ASN A 833 -6.88 -8.00 26.98
CA ASN A 833 -8.28 -8.08 26.63
C ASN A 833 -8.83 -9.51 26.76
N VAL A 834 -10.13 -9.73 26.60
CA VAL A 834 -10.73 -11.05 26.77
C VAL A 834 -10.11 -12.13 25.87
N PRO A 835 -9.93 -11.92 24.54
CA PRO A 835 -9.26 -12.91 23.69
C PRO A 835 -7.83 -13.26 24.13
N ARG A 836 -7.04 -12.25 24.57
CA ARG A 836 -5.66 -12.48 25.04
C ARG A 836 -5.60 -13.22 26.35
N ARG A 837 -6.57 -13.00 27.26
CA ARG A 837 -6.70 -13.77 28.50
C ARG A 837 -6.97 -15.25 28.17
N ILE A 838 -7.96 -15.50 27.32
CA ILE A 838 -8.29 -16.87 26.89
C ILE A 838 -7.06 -17.52 26.26
N LEU A 839 -6.40 -16.85 25.31
CA LEU A 839 -5.18 -17.35 24.66
C LEU A 839 -4.10 -17.69 25.69
N PHE A 840 -3.75 -16.76 26.58
CA PHE A 840 -2.69 -16.97 27.55
C PHE A 840 -3.00 -18.13 28.51
N PHE A 841 -4.19 -18.14 29.10
CA PHE A 841 -4.55 -19.18 30.07
C PHE A 841 -4.75 -20.54 29.42
N SER A 842 -5.23 -20.62 28.18
CA SER A 842 -5.33 -21.89 27.45
C SER A 842 -3.94 -22.45 27.10
N MET A 843 -2.99 -21.61 26.67
CA MET A 843 -1.62 -22.04 26.39
C MET A 843 -0.89 -22.46 27.68
N PHE A 844 -1.07 -21.73 28.76
CA PHE A 844 -0.51 -22.06 30.07
C PHE A 844 -1.08 -23.39 30.58
N ALA A 845 -2.39 -23.59 30.51
CA ALA A 845 -3.04 -24.84 30.90
C ALA A 845 -2.58 -26.01 30.01
N ALA A 846 -2.54 -25.80 28.68
CA ALA A 846 -2.06 -26.84 27.75
C ALA A 846 -0.60 -27.25 28.04
N PHE A 847 0.27 -26.28 28.36
CA PHE A 847 1.65 -26.56 28.77
C PHE A 847 1.71 -27.39 30.05
N ILE A 848 0.98 -27.02 31.11
CA ILE A 848 0.94 -27.79 32.36
C ILE A 848 0.41 -29.20 32.12
N LEU A 849 -0.70 -29.36 31.42
CA LEU A 849 -1.27 -30.65 31.09
C LEU A 849 -0.31 -31.51 30.28
N SER A 850 0.43 -30.93 29.33
CA SER A 850 1.40 -31.64 28.52
C SER A 850 2.58 -32.21 29.34
N ILE A 851 3.09 -31.43 30.31
CA ILE A 851 4.15 -31.90 31.21
C ILE A 851 3.66 -33.01 32.15
N LEU A 852 2.40 -32.93 32.60
CA LEU A 852 1.85 -33.93 33.54
C LEU A 852 1.48 -35.24 32.86
N PHE A 853 0.91 -35.21 31.64
CA PHE A 853 0.33 -36.40 31.01
C PHE A 853 1.17 -37.01 29.88
N ILE A 854 1.98 -36.17 29.15
CA ILE A 854 2.76 -36.65 28.02
C ILE A 854 4.21 -36.12 28.01
N PRO A 855 4.94 -36.14 29.15
CA PRO A 855 6.29 -35.57 29.25
C PRO A 855 7.27 -36.23 28.26
N GLU A 856 7.17 -37.55 28.08
CA GLU A 856 8.06 -38.31 27.20
C GLU A 856 7.98 -37.94 25.74
N PHE A 857 6.79 -37.48 25.28
CA PHE A 857 6.61 -36.96 23.94
C PHE A 857 7.51 -35.75 23.65
N PHE A 858 7.78 -34.95 24.69
CA PHE A 858 8.66 -33.77 24.63
C PHE A 858 10.12 -34.11 25.06
N GLY A 859 10.45 -35.35 25.33
CA GLY A 859 11.75 -35.73 25.85
C GLY A 859 12.05 -35.17 27.26
N ILE A 860 11.02 -34.90 28.03
CA ILE A 860 11.06 -34.35 29.39
C ILE A 860 10.97 -35.53 30.41
N ALA A 861 11.75 -35.49 31.50
CA ALA A 861 11.64 -36.47 32.59
C ALA A 861 10.29 -36.28 33.32
N PRO A 862 9.53 -37.34 33.59
CA PRO A 862 8.27 -37.28 34.31
C PRO A 862 8.38 -36.67 35.70
N ILE A 863 7.43 -35.81 36.10
CA ILE A 863 7.38 -35.24 37.46
C ILE A 863 6.87 -36.26 38.46
N TRP A 864 6.00 -37.19 38.06
CA TRP A 864 5.49 -38.30 38.88
C TRP A 864 5.22 -39.56 38.05
N LYS A 865 5.10 -40.71 38.74
CA LYS A 865 4.76 -41.98 38.09
C LYS A 865 3.25 -42.06 37.86
N PHE A 866 2.82 -41.86 36.60
CA PHE A 866 1.46 -42.15 36.17
C PHE A 866 1.54 -43.28 35.13
N GLY A 867 1.24 -44.54 35.52
CA GLY A 867 1.29 -45.67 34.59
C GLY A 867 2.72 -46.20 34.33
N TYR A 868 2.99 -46.62 33.08
CA TYR A 868 4.24 -47.24 32.63
C TYR A 868 5.37 -46.26 32.30
N HIS A 869 5.68 -45.30 33.18
CA HIS A 869 6.82 -44.41 32.94
C HIS A 869 8.17 -45.08 33.24
N ILE A 870 9.10 -44.95 32.29
CA ILE A 870 10.48 -45.40 32.38
C ILE A 870 11.28 -44.36 33.20
N GLU A 871 12.07 -44.78 34.18
CA GLU A 871 12.97 -43.88 34.93
C GLU A 871 13.98 -43.18 34.01
N PRO A 872 14.40 -41.93 34.29
CA PRO A 872 14.31 -41.26 35.60
C PRO A 872 13.09 -40.36 35.79
N THR A 873 12.46 -40.40 36.95
CA THR A 873 11.48 -39.42 37.43
C THR A 873 12.19 -38.36 38.27
N LEU A 874 11.65 -37.14 38.31
CA LEU A 874 12.19 -36.08 39.17
C LEU A 874 12.08 -36.43 40.66
N LYS A 875 13.17 -36.24 41.41
CA LYS A 875 13.19 -36.37 42.87
C LYS A 875 12.54 -35.15 43.53
N LEU A 876 12.16 -35.26 44.82
CA LEU A 876 11.50 -34.15 45.54
C LEU A 876 12.38 -32.88 45.63
N ASN A 877 13.70 -33.03 45.84
CA ASN A 877 14.66 -31.90 45.87
C ASN A 877 14.70 -31.18 44.49
N GLU A 878 14.63 -31.94 43.37
CA GLU A 878 14.62 -31.40 41.99
C GLU A 878 13.31 -30.67 41.70
N ILE A 879 12.16 -31.19 42.15
CA ILE A 879 10.85 -30.55 42.05
C ILE A 879 10.82 -29.26 42.85
N LEU A 880 11.31 -29.26 44.09
CA LEU A 880 11.38 -28.07 44.92
C LEU A 880 12.29 -27.01 44.28
N PHE A 881 13.44 -27.44 43.73
CA PHE A 881 14.33 -26.53 42.99
C PHE A 881 13.64 -25.94 41.73
N LEU A 882 12.91 -26.75 40.98
CA LEU A 882 12.12 -26.27 39.84
C LEU A 882 11.10 -25.21 40.25
N ILE A 883 10.39 -25.43 41.35
CA ILE A 883 9.42 -24.44 41.89
C ILE A 883 10.12 -23.11 42.21
N VAL A 884 11.30 -23.16 42.87
CA VAL A 884 12.09 -21.97 43.17
C VAL A 884 12.51 -21.22 41.88
N LEU A 885 12.97 -21.95 40.88
CA LEU A 885 13.34 -21.38 39.58
C LEU A 885 12.14 -20.71 38.85
N ILE A 886 10.97 -21.34 38.86
CA ILE A 886 9.74 -20.81 38.31
C ILE A 886 9.33 -19.51 39.03
N GLN A 887 9.40 -19.50 40.37
CA GLN A 887 9.11 -18.31 41.16
C GLN A 887 10.12 -17.16 40.94
N ALA A 888 11.42 -17.51 40.76
CA ALA A 888 12.47 -16.53 40.45
C ALA A 888 12.39 -15.95 39.04
N ALA A 889 11.72 -16.59 38.10
CA ALA A 889 11.65 -16.22 36.69
C ALA A 889 11.13 -14.75 36.50
N TYR A 890 10.02 -14.41 37.14
CA TYR A 890 9.44 -13.07 37.03
C TYR A 890 10.32 -11.96 37.62
N PRO A 891 10.83 -12.07 38.87
CA PRO A 891 11.81 -11.14 39.43
C PRO A 891 13.04 -10.94 38.55
N ILE A 892 13.63 -12.02 38.01
CA ILE A 892 14.80 -11.95 37.13
C ILE A 892 14.47 -11.12 35.87
N ILE A 893 13.36 -11.41 35.19
CA ILE A 893 12.93 -10.62 34.02
C ILE A 893 12.70 -9.17 34.38
N PHE A 894 12.10 -8.89 35.56
CA PHE A 894 11.85 -7.53 36.02
C PHE A 894 13.15 -6.75 36.24
N ILE A 895 14.11 -7.34 36.94
CA ILE A 895 15.43 -6.76 37.22
C ILE A 895 16.15 -6.45 35.90
N VAL A 896 16.26 -7.45 35.00
CA VAL A 896 16.96 -7.30 33.74
C VAL A 896 16.30 -6.24 32.86
N SER A 897 14.96 -6.16 32.85
CA SER A 897 14.22 -5.14 32.10
C SER A 897 14.50 -3.72 32.54
N ASN A 898 14.76 -3.50 33.84
CA ASN A 898 14.87 -2.17 34.44
C ASN A 898 16.33 -1.74 34.70
N ILE A 899 17.29 -2.65 34.63
CA ILE A 899 18.70 -2.42 34.96
C ILE A 899 19.29 -1.23 34.18
N GLY A 900 19.00 -1.13 32.87
CA GLY A 900 19.45 -0.01 32.04
C GLY A 900 18.89 1.34 32.49
N GLY A 901 17.63 1.36 32.95
CA GLY A 901 16.99 2.55 33.51
C GLY A 901 17.60 2.98 34.85
N TRP A 902 17.91 2.00 35.68
CA TRP A 902 18.54 2.26 37.00
C TRP A 902 19.96 2.75 36.83
N ILE A 903 20.77 2.15 35.94
CA ILE A 903 22.12 2.63 35.61
C ILE A 903 22.07 4.07 35.11
N LYS A 904 21.15 4.39 34.16
CA LYS A 904 21.02 5.77 33.65
C LYS A 904 20.61 6.76 34.75
N LYS A 905 19.69 6.37 35.63
CA LYS A 905 19.35 7.20 36.82
C LYS A 905 20.54 7.41 37.75
N GLY A 906 21.28 6.33 38.05
CA GLY A 906 22.48 6.41 38.87
C GLY A 906 23.55 7.33 38.28
N VAL A 907 23.85 7.16 36.98
CA VAL A 907 24.80 8.02 36.26
C VAL A 907 24.33 9.49 36.26
N ASN A 908 23.06 9.75 36.00
CA ASN A 908 22.52 11.12 36.01
C ASN A 908 22.58 11.72 37.44
N THR A 909 22.32 10.94 38.48
CA THR A 909 22.45 11.41 39.87
C THR A 909 23.90 11.79 40.21
N VAL A 910 24.86 10.96 39.80
CA VAL A 910 26.28 11.22 39.94
C VAL A 910 26.72 12.45 39.18
N VAL A 911 26.30 12.57 37.89
CA VAL A 911 26.61 13.74 37.04
C VAL A 911 26.00 15.02 37.64
N ASN A 912 24.74 14.96 38.13
CA ASN A 912 24.09 16.11 38.75
C ASN A 912 24.76 16.48 40.10
N PHE A 913 25.20 15.46 40.85
CA PHE A 913 25.99 15.71 42.07
C PHE A 913 27.26 16.47 41.74
N PHE A 914 28.06 16.02 40.78
CA PHE A 914 29.26 16.75 40.34
C PHE A 914 28.98 18.13 39.76
N LYS A 915 27.88 18.32 38.99
CA LYS A 915 27.48 19.64 38.47
C LYS A 915 27.07 20.63 39.55
N ASN A 916 26.58 20.16 40.69
CA ASN A 916 26.18 21.02 41.80
C ASN A 916 27.32 21.31 42.80
N TYR A 917 28.47 20.63 42.69
CA TYR A 917 29.62 20.76 43.57
C TYR A 917 30.91 21.18 42.88
N VAL A 918 30.89 21.39 41.58
CA VAL A 918 31.91 22.00 40.70
C VAL A 918 31.30 23.24 40.04
#